data_96f42c591dbfe549898686807738d730
#
_entry.id   96f42c591dbfe549898686807738d730
#
_cell.length_a   1.000
_cell.length_b   1.000
_cell.length_c   1.000
_cell.angle_alpha   90.00
_cell.angle_beta   90.00
_cell.angle_gamma   90.00
#
_symmetry.space_group_name_H-M   'P 1'
#
loop_
_entity.id
_entity.type
_entity.pdbx_description
1 polymer ?
#
loop_
_entity_poly.entity_id
_entity_poly.type
_entity_poly.pdbx_seq_one_letter_code
_entity_poly.pdbx_strand_id
1 'polypeptide(L)'
;TSINAAAPIICCTAEILANQSLREGPGLDCDMVVMDEFHFYGDRQRGWAWQVPLLELTGAQFVAMSATLGDTSRFEEAWRERTGRPVALVDDAERPVPLEFEYVVDRLPDTVERLLGEGRWPVYIVHFSQRDAVTTAKSFDRNSLVPKDRKAQIGAALAGVHFGRGFGQTLRSLLVQGVGVHHAGMLPRYRRLVERLTQRGLLPIVCGTDTLGVGINVPIRTVLMTSLIKFDGARMRHLSAREFHQIAGRAGRAGFDTVGFVRVLAPEHEVDAARERARLSAAQEAARDAREAKRAAKKAAKKRKGPADGSISWTRSTFDRLVGAAPEQLRSRFEMTHAMVLNVLAGAEGAGRDPGEHLVWLARSNDDPPTASNPHLRRLGDIYSSMRRAGVVSHESSARAAAQGRPRLRAATDLPDDFALNQPLSPFALAALELLDPSSPEFALDVVSVVEAVLEDPRPLLFAQEKAARGEAVAAMKAQGMEYEERMEALEEVTWPRPLAELLEGAFRTYVAANPWVGALEISPKSVVREMVENAMTFTELVSRYDVGRSEGVVLRYLTDAYRALRQIVPESMQTDEVRSIVEWLAALIRAVDSSLLDEWEALSQGRSWDQAGDADASAGAELAFGADEDGTVAFSANRHAFRTAVRAAMFARVELMSRDDVDGLARLDGAGA
;
A
#
# COMPACT_ATOMS: atom_id res chain seq x y z
N THR A 1 17.27 -3.37 8.83
CA THR A 1 18.15 -4.54 8.68
C THR A 1 18.60 -4.60 7.23
N SER A 2 19.87 -4.35 6.94
CA SER A 2 20.44 -4.54 5.61
C SER A 2 20.82 -5.99 5.42
N ILE A 3 20.56 -6.52 4.22
CA ILE A 3 20.90 -7.92 3.85
C ILE A 3 22.42 -8.06 3.74
N ASN A 4 23.09 -7.03 3.20
CA ASN A 4 24.56 -6.95 3.15
C ASN A 4 24.98 -5.48 3.29
N ALA A 5 25.26 -5.05 4.50
CA ALA A 5 25.63 -3.66 4.80
C ALA A 5 27.01 -3.26 4.27
N ALA A 6 27.86 -4.23 3.93
CA ALA A 6 29.21 -4.02 3.42
C ALA A 6 29.31 -4.19 1.89
N ALA A 7 28.18 -4.33 1.18
CA ALA A 7 28.20 -4.41 -0.28
C ALA A 7 28.63 -3.08 -0.91
N PRO A 8 29.44 -3.08 -1.98
CA PRO A 8 29.87 -1.86 -2.66
C PRO A 8 28.71 -1.12 -3.34
N ILE A 9 27.61 -1.80 -3.64
CA ILE A 9 26.37 -1.24 -4.17
C ILE A 9 25.22 -1.71 -3.28
N ILE A 10 24.50 -0.77 -2.69
CA ILE A 10 23.36 -1.03 -1.79
C ILE A 10 22.10 -0.48 -2.42
N CYS A 11 21.11 -1.35 -2.68
CA CYS A 11 19.77 -0.94 -3.10
C CYS A 11 18.86 -0.93 -1.87
N CYS A 12 18.27 0.20 -1.55
CA CYS A 12 17.39 0.37 -0.40
C CYS A 12 16.26 1.35 -0.67
N THR A 13 15.25 1.39 0.22
CA THR A 13 14.27 2.47 0.18
C THR A 13 14.87 3.77 0.72
N ALA A 14 14.31 4.92 0.30
CA ALA A 14 14.80 6.22 0.72
C ALA A 14 14.82 6.38 2.27
N GLU A 15 13.84 5.80 2.95
CA GLU A 15 13.74 5.82 4.41
C GLU A 15 14.92 5.11 5.10
N ILE A 16 15.43 4.02 4.51
CA ILE A 16 16.60 3.31 5.04
C ILE A 16 17.83 4.21 4.98
N LEU A 17 18.09 4.80 3.80
CA LEU A 17 19.22 5.73 3.64
C LEU A 17 19.08 6.94 4.55
N ALA A 18 17.88 7.53 4.64
CA ALA A 18 17.63 8.67 5.52
C ALA A 18 17.90 8.33 7.00
N ASN A 19 17.48 7.17 7.47
CA ASN A 19 17.73 6.73 8.84
C ASN A 19 19.23 6.48 9.10
N GLN A 20 19.95 5.89 8.14
CA GLN A 20 21.40 5.73 8.24
C GLN A 20 22.10 7.09 8.26
N SER A 21 21.70 8.01 7.36
CA SER A 21 22.25 9.37 7.32
C SER A 21 22.08 10.13 8.63
N LEU A 22 20.94 9.95 9.32
CA LEU A 22 20.69 10.54 10.64
C LEU A 22 21.58 9.93 11.74
N ARG A 23 21.90 8.64 11.65
CA ARG A 23 22.73 7.94 12.65
C ARG A 23 24.21 8.20 12.48
N GLU A 24 24.69 8.16 11.24
CA GLU A 24 26.12 8.21 10.93
C GLU A 24 26.55 9.59 10.42
N GLY A 25 25.60 10.38 9.91
CA GLY A 25 25.86 11.72 9.38
C GLY A 25 26.87 11.69 8.24
N PRO A 26 27.77 12.71 8.16
CA PRO A 26 28.81 12.77 7.13
C PRO A 26 29.85 11.65 7.23
N GLY A 27 29.83 10.85 8.30
CA GLY A 27 30.71 9.70 8.50
C GLY A 27 30.25 8.44 7.80
N LEU A 28 29.03 8.43 7.23
CA LEU A 28 28.51 7.30 6.44
C LEU A 28 29.43 7.06 5.24
N ASP A 29 29.98 5.85 5.14
CA ASP A 29 30.82 5.42 4.01
C ASP A 29 30.00 5.29 2.74
N CYS A 30 29.79 6.40 2.06
CA CYS A 30 28.96 6.51 0.88
C CYS A 30 29.49 7.60 -0.07
N ASP A 31 30.05 7.20 -1.22
CA ASP A 31 30.59 8.12 -2.22
C ASP A 31 29.52 8.67 -3.15
N MET A 32 28.51 7.86 -3.48
CA MET A 32 27.47 8.22 -4.44
C MET A 32 26.08 7.75 -3.99
N VAL A 33 25.10 8.62 -4.13
CA VAL A 33 23.68 8.35 -3.88
C VAL A 33 22.88 8.57 -5.16
N VAL A 34 22.21 7.51 -5.63
CA VAL A 34 21.27 7.59 -6.75
C VAL A 34 19.85 7.57 -6.19
N MET A 35 19.12 8.66 -6.38
CA MET A 35 17.73 8.81 -5.93
C MET A 35 16.78 8.68 -7.11
N ASP A 36 16.20 7.51 -7.30
CA ASP A 36 15.13 7.32 -8.28
C ASP A 36 13.80 7.85 -7.78
N GLU A 37 12.90 8.18 -8.71
CA GLU A 37 11.58 8.78 -8.44
C GLU A 37 11.68 10.00 -7.50
N PHE A 38 12.64 10.89 -7.76
CA PHE A 38 12.92 12.06 -6.91
C PHE A 38 11.70 12.98 -6.69
N HIS A 39 10.66 12.86 -7.51
CA HIS A 39 9.40 13.60 -7.30
C HIS A 39 8.72 13.31 -5.94
N PHE A 40 9.03 12.17 -5.27
CA PHE A 40 8.56 11.90 -3.92
C PHE A 40 9.13 12.85 -2.86
N TYR A 41 10.17 13.63 -3.18
CA TYR A 41 10.64 14.73 -2.36
C TYR A 41 9.49 15.68 -1.93
N GLY A 42 8.48 15.87 -2.79
CA GLY A 42 7.28 16.67 -2.51
C GLY A 42 6.13 15.91 -1.83
N ASP A 43 6.32 14.64 -1.45
CA ASP A 43 5.31 13.86 -0.75
C ASP A 43 5.15 14.31 0.70
N ARG A 44 3.89 14.38 1.20
CA ARG A 44 3.61 14.84 2.57
C ARG A 44 4.10 13.90 3.65
N GLN A 45 4.08 12.60 3.39
CA GLN A 45 4.42 11.59 4.40
C GLN A 45 5.86 11.12 4.28
N ARG A 46 6.37 11.05 3.05
CA ARG A 46 7.66 10.41 2.73
C ARG A 46 8.75 11.38 2.28
N GLY A 47 8.42 12.63 1.92
CA GLY A 47 9.36 13.61 1.33
C GLY A 47 10.61 13.86 2.16
N TRP A 48 10.51 13.75 3.47
CA TRP A 48 11.65 13.86 4.37
C TRP A 48 12.76 12.85 4.07
N ALA A 49 12.39 11.65 3.60
CA ALA A 49 13.35 10.58 3.32
C ALA A 49 14.25 10.88 2.11
N TRP A 50 13.76 11.69 1.15
CA TRP A 50 14.58 12.22 0.06
C TRP A 50 15.39 13.43 0.49
N GLN A 51 14.89 14.22 1.43
CA GLN A 51 15.58 15.46 1.86
C GLN A 51 16.71 15.21 2.86
N VAL A 52 16.53 14.35 3.84
CA VAL A 52 17.51 14.09 4.91
C VAL A 52 18.88 13.69 4.37
N PRO A 53 19.03 12.72 3.44
CA PRO A 53 20.35 12.39 2.89
C PRO A 53 21.04 13.58 2.20
N LEU A 54 20.27 14.44 1.52
CA LEU A 54 20.81 15.64 0.88
C LEU A 54 21.33 16.67 1.88
N LEU A 55 20.79 16.68 3.11
CA LEU A 55 21.26 17.54 4.20
C LEU A 55 22.50 16.96 4.87
N GLU A 56 22.50 15.65 5.15
CA GLU A 56 23.52 14.98 5.96
C GLU A 56 24.78 14.59 5.19
N LEU A 57 24.61 14.08 3.94
CA LEU A 57 25.70 13.47 3.18
C LEU A 57 26.31 14.46 2.17
N THR A 58 26.72 15.63 2.64
CA THR A 58 27.27 16.70 1.77
C THR A 58 28.57 16.29 1.06
N GLY A 59 29.26 15.26 1.54
CA GLY A 59 30.44 14.65 0.90
C GLY A 59 30.13 13.74 -0.29
N ALA A 60 28.94 13.17 -0.36
CA ALA A 60 28.53 12.24 -1.42
C ALA A 60 28.18 12.99 -2.72
N GLN A 61 28.33 12.28 -3.86
CA GLN A 61 27.80 12.72 -5.13
C GLN A 61 26.34 12.26 -5.26
N PHE A 62 25.42 13.18 -5.59
CA PHE A 62 24.02 12.85 -5.78
C PHE A 62 23.62 12.81 -7.24
N VAL A 63 22.84 11.81 -7.60
CA VAL A 63 22.15 11.71 -8.88
C VAL A 63 20.64 11.59 -8.59
N ALA A 64 19.87 12.62 -8.90
CA ALA A 64 18.42 12.59 -8.74
C ALA A 64 17.76 12.34 -10.10
N MET A 65 16.91 11.32 -10.18
CA MET A 65 16.20 10.93 -11.38
C MET A 65 14.70 11.01 -11.17
N SER A 66 14.01 11.59 -12.13
CA SER A 66 12.55 11.59 -12.17
C SER A 66 12.04 11.93 -13.56
N ALA A 67 10.96 11.26 -13.97
CA ALA A 67 10.32 11.51 -15.26
C ALA A 67 9.51 12.82 -15.30
N THR A 68 9.23 13.43 -14.15
CA THR A 68 8.25 14.53 -14.01
C THR A 68 8.71 15.60 -13.02
N LEU A 69 9.91 16.13 -13.23
CA LEU A 69 10.37 17.34 -12.52
C LEU A 69 9.88 18.57 -13.30
N GLY A 70 9.38 19.56 -12.54
CA GLY A 70 9.16 20.90 -13.08
C GLY A 70 10.48 21.71 -13.02
N ASP A 71 10.38 23.02 -12.81
CA ASP A 71 11.54 23.89 -12.61
C ASP A 71 12.40 23.41 -11.44
N THR A 72 13.68 23.11 -11.74
CA THR A 72 14.69 22.56 -10.81
C THR A 72 15.65 23.59 -10.26
N SER A 73 15.57 24.84 -10.71
CA SER A 73 16.55 25.90 -10.40
C SER A 73 16.85 26.07 -8.89
N ARG A 74 15.83 25.96 -8.05
CA ARG A 74 15.99 26.02 -6.58
C ARG A 74 16.79 24.85 -6.02
N PHE A 75 16.60 23.63 -6.57
CA PHE A 75 17.38 22.47 -6.15
C PHE A 75 18.84 22.60 -6.55
N GLU A 76 19.10 23.05 -7.77
CA GLU A 76 20.46 23.24 -8.28
C GLU A 76 21.22 24.26 -7.42
N GLU A 77 20.58 25.37 -7.06
CA GLU A 77 21.17 26.39 -6.20
C GLU A 77 21.42 25.84 -4.80
N ALA A 78 20.43 25.23 -4.15
CA ALA A 78 20.55 24.66 -2.81
C ALA A 78 21.61 23.55 -2.74
N TRP A 79 21.72 22.71 -3.75
CA TRP A 79 22.74 21.66 -3.78
C TRP A 79 24.14 22.21 -4.01
N ARG A 80 24.29 23.21 -4.88
CA ARG A 80 25.56 23.91 -5.10
C ARG A 80 26.05 24.58 -3.83
N GLU A 81 25.16 25.25 -3.12
CA GLU A 81 25.50 25.91 -1.84
C GLU A 81 25.91 24.89 -0.76
N ARG A 82 25.20 23.77 -0.62
CA ARG A 82 25.47 22.76 0.41
C ARG A 82 26.74 21.96 0.15
N THR A 83 26.93 21.53 -1.08
CA THR A 83 28.02 20.61 -1.44
C THR A 83 29.28 21.33 -1.88
N GLY A 84 29.19 22.63 -2.23
CA GLY A 84 30.27 23.34 -2.90
C GLY A 84 30.64 22.80 -4.29
N ARG A 85 29.83 21.93 -4.86
CA ARG A 85 30.09 21.23 -6.14
C ARG A 85 29.22 21.80 -7.25
N PRO A 86 29.66 21.71 -8.53
CA PRO A 86 28.81 22.06 -9.65
C PRO A 86 27.63 21.07 -9.75
N VAL A 87 26.48 21.61 -10.12
CA VAL A 87 25.27 20.82 -10.40
C VAL A 87 25.03 20.85 -11.91
N ALA A 88 24.83 19.69 -12.50
CA ALA A 88 24.49 19.53 -13.91
C ALA A 88 23.04 19.08 -14.03
N LEU A 89 22.23 19.81 -14.79
CA LEU A 89 20.91 19.43 -15.21
C LEU A 89 20.99 18.69 -16.56
N VAL A 90 20.37 17.51 -16.65
CA VAL A 90 20.20 16.75 -17.87
C VAL A 90 18.71 16.62 -18.14
N ASP A 91 18.15 17.51 -18.94
CA ASP A 91 16.72 17.61 -19.26
C ASP A 91 16.44 17.63 -20.79
N ASP A 92 17.51 17.56 -21.59
CA ASP A 92 17.47 17.61 -23.05
C ASP A 92 17.39 16.22 -23.73
N ALA A 93 17.28 15.15 -22.94
CA ALA A 93 17.17 13.82 -23.47
C ALA A 93 15.85 13.63 -24.23
N GLU A 94 15.94 13.46 -25.54
CA GLU A 94 14.76 13.13 -26.35
C GLU A 94 14.16 11.80 -25.91
N ARG A 95 12.84 11.79 -25.76
CA ARG A 95 12.12 10.56 -25.43
C ARG A 95 12.31 9.52 -26.56
N PRO A 96 12.84 8.33 -26.27
CA PRO A 96 13.14 7.33 -27.32
C PRO A 96 11.88 6.85 -28.06
N VAL A 97 10.70 6.93 -27.43
CA VAL A 97 9.42 6.58 -28.05
C VAL A 97 8.44 7.76 -27.85
N PRO A 98 8.16 8.56 -28.90
CA PRO A 98 7.22 9.68 -28.81
C PRO A 98 5.81 9.20 -28.47
N LEU A 99 5.02 10.07 -27.82
CA LEU A 99 3.64 9.77 -27.42
C LEU A 99 2.64 10.44 -28.34
N GLU A 100 1.63 9.69 -28.73
CA GLU A 100 0.45 10.17 -29.43
C GLU A 100 -0.73 10.21 -28.46
N PHE A 101 -1.32 11.40 -28.28
CA PHE A 101 -2.43 11.64 -27.36
C PHE A 101 -3.75 11.77 -28.13
N GLU A 102 -4.81 11.11 -27.62
CA GLU A 102 -6.15 11.20 -28.19
C GLU A 102 -7.22 11.18 -27.08
N TYR A 103 -8.18 12.13 -27.18
CA TYR A 103 -9.39 12.12 -26.39
C TYR A 103 -10.48 11.35 -27.14
N VAL A 104 -10.95 10.24 -26.56
CA VAL A 104 -11.82 9.27 -27.22
C VAL A 104 -13.25 9.41 -26.71
N VAL A 105 -14.19 9.73 -27.61
CA VAL A 105 -15.63 9.83 -27.31
C VAL A 105 -16.32 8.53 -27.75
N ASP A 106 -15.91 7.42 -27.15
CA ASP A 106 -16.41 6.08 -27.44
C ASP A 106 -16.54 5.27 -26.14
N ARG A 107 -17.23 4.13 -26.18
CA ARG A 107 -17.27 3.22 -25.03
C ARG A 107 -15.97 2.47 -24.88
N LEU A 108 -15.65 2.14 -23.63
CA LEU A 108 -14.46 1.38 -23.32
C LEU A 108 -14.32 0.07 -24.12
N PRO A 109 -15.34 -0.82 -24.23
CA PRO A 109 -15.21 -2.05 -25.02
C PRO A 109 -14.93 -1.78 -26.50
N ASP A 110 -15.64 -0.82 -27.11
CA ASP A 110 -15.49 -0.47 -28.54
C ASP A 110 -14.08 0.08 -28.81
N THR A 111 -13.56 0.90 -27.87
CA THR A 111 -12.19 1.45 -27.94
C THR A 111 -11.14 0.35 -27.83
N VAL A 112 -11.30 -0.57 -26.89
CA VAL A 112 -10.35 -1.69 -26.70
C VAL A 112 -10.34 -2.62 -27.91
N GLU A 113 -11.52 -2.96 -28.45
CA GLU A 113 -11.62 -3.77 -29.67
C GLU A 113 -10.91 -3.12 -30.85
N ARG A 114 -11.08 -1.82 -31.06
CA ARG A 114 -10.36 -1.04 -32.07
C ARG A 114 -8.84 -1.10 -31.85
N LEU A 115 -8.37 -0.83 -30.65
CA LEU A 115 -6.93 -0.86 -30.33
C LEU A 115 -6.30 -2.25 -30.56
N LEU A 116 -7.01 -3.32 -30.22
CA LEU A 116 -6.55 -4.70 -30.45
C LEU A 116 -6.52 -5.01 -31.94
N GLY A 117 -7.55 -4.61 -32.70
CA GLY A 117 -7.62 -4.78 -34.16
C GLY A 117 -6.54 -4.01 -34.90
N GLU A 118 -6.13 -2.85 -34.42
CA GLU A 118 -5.03 -2.04 -34.98
C GLU A 118 -3.63 -2.53 -34.51
N GLY A 119 -3.57 -3.60 -33.72
CA GLY A 119 -2.32 -4.13 -33.20
C GLY A 119 -1.64 -3.22 -32.15
N ARG A 120 -2.36 -2.27 -31.54
CA ARG A 120 -1.86 -1.30 -30.54
C ARG A 120 -1.89 -1.87 -29.11
N TRP A 121 -1.50 -3.12 -28.95
CA TRP A 121 -1.45 -3.82 -27.66
C TRP A 121 0.02 -4.16 -27.27
N PRO A 122 0.34 -4.40 -25.98
CA PRO A 122 -0.52 -4.45 -24.79
C PRO A 122 -1.18 -3.13 -24.43
N VAL A 123 -2.47 -3.21 -24.05
CA VAL A 123 -3.25 -2.06 -23.58
C VAL A 123 -3.32 -2.09 -22.06
N TYR A 124 -2.84 -1.04 -21.42
CA TYR A 124 -3.01 -0.84 -19.99
C TYR A 124 -4.20 0.08 -19.73
N ILE A 125 -5.26 -0.48 -19.15
CA ILE A 125 -6.48 0.25 -18.81
C ILE A 125 -6.35 0.74 -17.38
N VAL A 126 -6.25 2.06 -17.21
CA VAL A 126 -6.01 2.72 -15.94
C VAL A 126 -7.32 3.11 -15.28
N HIS A 127 -7.53 2.60 -14.08
CA HIS A 127 -8.62 2.95 -13.18
C HIS A 127 -8.07 3.62 -11.92
N PHE A 128 -8.94 4.35 -11.20
CA PHE A 128 -8.58 4.98 -9.92
C PHE A 128 -9.21 4.27 -8.72
N SER A 129 -9.82 3.11 -8.95
CA SER A 129 -10.25 2.18 -7.90
C SER A 129 -9.92 0.73 -8.26
N GLN A 130 -9.60 -0.07 -7.26
CA GLN A 130 -9.35 -1.51 -7.42
C GLN A 130 -10.60 -2.24 -7.92
N ARG A 131 -11.77 -1.81 -7.42
CA ARG A 131 -13.07 -2.36 -7.81
C ARG A 131 -13.33 -2.19 -9.30
N ASP A 132 -13.09 -1.00 -9.84
CA ASP A 132 -13.35 -0.71 -11.25
C ASP A 132 -12.39 -1.46 -12.15
N ALA A 133 -11.12 -1.59 -11.76
CA ALA A 133 -10.14 -2.41 -12.48
C ALA A 133 -10.59 -3.87 -12.61
N VAL A 134 -11.04 -4.49 -11.51
CA VAL A 134 -11.53 -5.87 -11.50
C VAL A 134 -12.86 -5.99 -12.26
N THR A 135 -13.77 -5.04 -12.11
CA THR A 135 -15.07 -5.05 -12.79
C THR A 135 -14.89 -4.94 -14.30
N THR A 136 -14.03 -4.06 -14.76
CA THR A 136 -13.66 -3.93 -16.17
C THR A 136 -13.01 -5.19 -16.70
N ALA A 137 -12.05 -5.77 -15.97
CA ALA A 137 -11.41 -7.02 -16.38
C ALA A 137 -12.44 -8.14 -16.59
N LYS A 138 -13.39 -8.29 -15.66
CA LYS A 138 -14.49 -9.27 -15.75
C LYS A 138 -15.44 -9.02 -16.92
N SER A 139 -15.58 -7.78 -17.40
CA SER A 139 -16.41 -7.48 -18.56
C SER A 139 -15.87 -8.08 -19.86
N PHE A 140 -14.58 -8.38 -19.92
CA PHE A 140 -13.92 -9.03 -21.05
C PHE A 140 -13.90 -10.57 -20.98
N ASP A 141 -14.34 -11.18 -19.88
CA ASP A 141 -14.29 -12.64 -19.64
C ASP A 141 -15.11 -13.45 -20.65
N ARG A 142 -16.10 -12.85 -21.30
CA ARG A 142 -16.98 -13.52 -22.27
C ARG A 142 -16.44 -13.59 -23.69
N ASN A 143 -15.41 -12.83 -24.02
CA ASN A 143 -14.83 -12.75 -25.35
C ASN A 143 -13.41 -13.30 -25.35
N SER A 144 -13.13 -14.28 -26.21
CA SER A 144 -11.76 -14.76 -26.37
C SER A 144 -10.93 -13.71 -27.09
N LEU A 145 -10.18 -12.91 -26.30
CA LEU A 145 -9.31 -11.86 -26.81
C LEU A 145 -7.98 -12.35 -27.38
N VAL A 146 -7.68 -13.63 -27.17
CA VAL A 146 -6.42 -14.24 -27.61
C VAL A 146 -6.64 -15.47 -28.48
N PRO A 147 -5.81 -15.70 -29.51
CA PRO A 147 -5.81 -16.89 -30.31
C PRO A 147 -5.55 -18.16 -29.49
N LYS A 148 -5.93 -19.34 -30.06
CA LYS A 148 -5.80 -20.64 -29.36
C LYS A 148 -4.37 -20.99 -28.98
N ASP A 149 -3.41 -20.67 -29.82
CA ASP A 149 -1.97 -20.87 -29.57
C ASP A 149 -1.48 -20.06 -28.38
N ARG A 150 -1.90 -18.81 -28.25
CA ARG A 150 -1.56 -17.97 -27.10
C ARG A 150 -2.23 -18.45 -25.83
N LYS A 151 -3.48 -18.95 -25.90
CA LYS A 151 -4.13 -19.60 -24.75
C LYS A 151 -3.36 -20.81 -24.26
N ALA A 152 -2.82 -21.60 -25.17
CA ALA A 152 -1.97 -22.74 -24.82
C ALA A 152 -0.67 -22.31 -24.15
N GLN A 153 -0.03 -21.24 -24.63
CA GLN A 153 1.16 -20.66 -24.00
C GLN A 153 0.87 -20.10 -22.60
N ILE A 154 -0.27 -19.41 -22.42
CA ILE A 154 -0.71 -18.94 -21.10
C ILE A 154 -0.96 -20.15 -20.19
N GLY A 155 -1.67 -21.17 -20.67
CA GLY A 155 -1.94 -22.40 -19.91
C GLY A 155 -0.65 -23.08 -19.44
N ALA A 156 0.35 -23.18 -20.32
CA ALA A 156 1.67 -23.71 -19.97
C ALA A 156 2.39 -22.85 -18.92
N ALA A 157 2.29 -21.52 -19.05
CA ALA A 157 2.91 -20.60 -18.08
C ALA A 157 2.19 -20.57 -16.70
N LEU A 158 0.95 -21.04 -16.66
CA LEU A 158 0.18 -21.18 -15.41
C LEU A 158 0.27 -22.60 -14.82
N ALA A 159 0.90 -23.54 -15.53
CA ALA A 159 1.13 -24.88 -15.01
C ALA A 159 2.04 -24.80 -13.76
N GLY A 160 1.62 -25.42 -12.66
CA GLY A 160 2.34 -25.36 -11.39
C GLY A 160 2.06 -24.12 -10.53
N VAL A 161 1.33 -23.11 -11.03
CA VAL A 161 0.95 -21.95 -10.21
C VAL A 161 -0.26 -22.29 -9.33
N HIS A 162 -0.08 -22.19 -8.01
CA HIS A 162 -1.17 -22.38 -7.07
C HIS A 162 -2.04 -21.12 -6.95
N PHE A 163 -3.33 -21.24 -7.27
CA PHE A 163 -4.31 -20.17 -7.12
C PHE A 163 -5.20 -20.43 -5.91
N GLY A 164 -5.16 -19.56 -4.92
CA GLY A 164 -6.02 -19.63 -3.73
C GLY A 164 -7.51 -19.53 -4.07
N ARG A 165 -8.36 -19.92 -3.09
CA ARG A 165 -9.82 -19.96 -3.27
C ARG A 165 -10.46 -18.58 -3.45
N GLY A 166 -9.87 -17.51 -3.01
CA GLY A 166 -10.42 -16.15 -3.12
C GLY A 166 -10.28 -15.54 -4.52
N PHE A 167 -9.59 -14.42 -4.63
CA PHE A 167 -9.37 -13.71 -5.89
C PHE A 167 -8.55 -14.54 -6.91
N GLY A 168 -7.73 -15.47 -6.43
CA GLY A 168 -6.87 -16.30 -7.27
C GLY A 168 -7.62 -17.04 -8.39
N GLN A 169 -8.77 -17.63 -8.10
CA GLN A 169 -9.59 -18.34 -9.11
C GLN A 169 -10.14 -17.39 -10.18
N THR A 170 -10.60 -16.20 -9.76
CA THR A 170 -11.02 -15.14 -10.68
C THR A 170 -9.87 -14.71 -11.58
N LEU A 171 -8.69 -14.47 -10.99
CA LEU A 171 -7.50 -14.07 -11.74
C LEU A 171 -7.09 -15.16 -12.76
N ARG A 172 -7.09 -16.43 -12.37
CA ARG A 172 -6.79 -17.54 -13.28
C ARG A 172 -7.70 -17.53 -14.51
N SER A 173 -9.04 -17.38 -14.29
CA SER A 173 -10.01 -17.30 -15.40
C SER A 173 -9.69 -16.14 -16.34
N LEU A 174 -9.42 -14.96 -15.81
CA LEU A 174 -9.07 -13.77 -16.60
C LEU A 174 -7.76 -13.94 -17.36
N LEU A 175 -6.73 -14.47 -16.73
CA LEU A 175 -5.42 -14.71 -17.37
C LEU A 175 -5.54 -15.65 -18.58
N VAL A 176 -6.31 -16.74 -18.47
CA VAL A 176 -6.56 -17.66 -19.58
C VAL A 176 -7.25 -16.96 -20.76
N GLN A 177 -8.03 -15.92 -20.51
CA GLN A 177 -8.65 -15.10 -21.56
C GLN A 177 -7.70 -14.01 -22.11
N GLY A 178 -6.50 -13.85 -21.56
CA GLY A 178 -5.53 -12.83 -21.97
C GLY A 178 -5.71 -11.49 -21.26
N VAL A 179 -6.45 -11.46 -20.15
CA VAL A 179 -6.69 -10.26 -19.35
C VAL A 179 -5.93 -10.35 -18.03
N GLY A 180 -5.02 -9.42 -17.81
CA GLY A 180 -4.35 -9.23 -16.53
C GLY A 180 -5.11 -8.26 -15.63
N VAL A 181 -4.96 -8.43 -14.33
CA VAL A 181 -5.38 -7.46 -13.31
C VAL A 181 -4.19 -7.12 -12.46
N HIS A 182 -3.98 -5.83 -12.18
CA HIS A 182 -2.85 -5.39 -11.37
C HIS A 182 -3.23 -4.20 -10.46
N HIS A 183 -3.22 -4.41 -9.15
CA HIS A 183 -3.42 -3.36 -8.15
C HIS A 183 -2.81 -3.74 -6.79
N ALA A 184 -2.64 -2.76 -5.91
CA ALA A 184 -1.99 -2.93 -4.60
C ALA A 184 -2.72 -3.92 -3.65
N GLY A 185 -4.02 -4.16 -3.88
CA GLY A 185 -4.82 -5.12 -3.10
C GLY A 185 -4.58 -6.59 -3.44
N MET A 186 -3.80 -6.89 -4.49
CA MET A 186 -3.46 -8.26 -4.87
C MET A 186 -2.28 -8.79 -4.06
N LEU A 187 -2.23 -10.11 -3.88
CA LEU A 187 -1.04 -10.76 -3.32
C LEU A 187 0.18 -10.50 -4.21
N PRO A 188 1.37 -10.27 -3.63
CA PRO A 188 2.60 -10.00 -4.37
C PRO A 188 2.91 -11.04 -5.45
N ARG A 189 2.74 -12.33 -5.16
CA ARG A 189 2.94 -13.43 -6.13
C ARG A 189 2.06 -13.30 -7.38
N TYR A 190 0.80 -12.85 -7.23
CA TYR A 190 -0.10 -12.65 -8.37
C TYR A 190 0.25 -11.43 -9.19
N ARG A 191 0.69 -10.33 -8.54
CA ARG A 191 1.20 -9.16 -9.25
C ARG A 191 2.39 -9.52 -10.13
N ARG A 192 3.39 -10.21 -9.57
CA ARG A 192 4.57 -10.70 -10.30
C ARG A 192 4.21 -11.65 -11.44
N LEU A 193 3.23 -12.52 -11.24
CA LEU A 193 2.74 -13.41 -12.30
C LEU A 193 2.18 -12.60 -13.48
N VAL A 194 1.32 -11.61 -13.22
CA VAL A 194 0.76 -10.73 -14.27
C VAL A 194 1.87 -9.97 -14.99
N GLU A 195 2.84 -9.44 -14.26
CA GLU A 195 4.00 -8.74 -14.80
C GLU A 195 4.80 -9.64 -15.74
N ARG A 196 5.19 -10.83 -15.30
CA ARG A 196 5.91 -11.82 -16.13
C ARG A 196 5.15 -12.20 -17.38
N LEU A 197 3.85 -12.45 -17.29
CA LEU A 197 3.04 -12.78 -18.46
C LEU A 197 2.93 -11.61 -19.43
N THR A 198 2.84 -10.38 -18.93
CA THR A 198 2.81 -9.17 -19.76
C THR A 198 4.16 -8.93 -20.43
N GLN A 199 5.27 -9.11 -19.72
CA GLN A 199 6.63 -9.03 -20.27
C GLN A 199 6.86 -10.03 -21.41
N ARG A 200 6.29 -11.22 -21.30
CA ARG A 200 6.31 -12.25 -22.35
C ARG A 200 5.36 -11.95 -23.52
N GLY A 201 4.62 -10.84 -23.49
CA GLY A 201 3.65 -10.48 -24.54
C GLY A 201 2.44 -11.40 -24.59
N LEU A 202 2.11 -12.10 -23.50
CA LEU A 202 0.99 -13.05 -23.45
C LEU A 202 -0.35 -12.37 -23.12
N LEU A 203 -0.32 -11.22 -22.44
CA LEU A 203 -1.51 -10.47 -22.02
C LEU A 203 -1.72 -9.24 -22.90
N PRO A 204 -2.69 -9.25 -23.82
CA PRO A 204 -3.01 -8.07 -24.64
C PRO A 204 -3.69 -6.94 -23.83
N ILE A 205 -4.31 -7.24 -22.71
CA ILE A 205 -4.98 -6.27 -21.84
C ILE A 205 -4.50 -6.48 -20.41
N VAL A 206 -4.22 -5.35 -19.74
CA VAL A 206 -3.99 -5.31 -18.29
C VAL A 206 -4.87 -4.20 -17.70
N CYS A 207 -5.78 -4.54 -16.82
CA CYS A 207 -6.60 -3.60 -16.05
C CYS A 207 -5.94 -3.33 -14.70
N GLY A 208 -5.67 -2.08 -14.37
CA GLY A 208 -5.02 -1.77 -13.11
C GLY A 208 -5.27 -0.37 -12.60
N THR A 209 -4.69 -0.06 -11.45
CA THR A 209 -4.75 1.27 -10.87
C THR A 209 -3.52 2.10 -11.25
N ASP A 210 -3.59 3.41 -11.05
CA ASP A 210 -2.49 4.35 -11.29
C ASP A 210 -1.18 3.95 -10.59
N THR A 211 -1.26 3.12 -9.55
CA THR A 211 -0.11 2.59 -8.81
C THR A 211 0.75 1.59 -9.59
N LEU A 212 0.28 1.01 -10.70
CA LEU A 212 1.12 0.17 -11.59
C LEU A 212 2.30 0.96 -12.16
N GLY A 213 2.27 2.26 -11.99
CA GLY A 213 3.28 3.17 -12.50
C GLY A 213 4.59 3.21 -11.72
N VAL A 214 4.67 2.73 -10.49
CA VAL A 214 5.83 2.90 -9.62
C VAL A 214 6.62 1.59 -9.53
N GLY A 215 7.85 1.60 -10.08
CA GLY A 215 8.81 0.51 -9.89
C GLY A 215 8.63 -0.76 -10.76
N ILE A 216 7.72 -0.78 -11.75
CA ILE A 216 7.46 -1.98 -12.56
C ILE A 216 7.78 -1.73 -14.03
N ASN A 217 8.69 -2.52 -14.57
CA ASN A 217 9.03 -2.51 -15.99
C ASN A 217 8.10 -3.46 -16.77
N VAL A 218 6.84 -3.05 -16.97
CA VAL A 218 5.88 -3.77 -17.81
C VAL A 218 5.83 -3.10 -19.18
N PRO A 219 6.08 -3.84 -20.26
CA PRO A 219 6.10 -3.28 -21.62
C PRO A 219 4.67 -2.96 -22.07
N ILE A 220 4.26 -1.71 -21.96
CA ILE A 220 2.94 -1.21 -22.35
C ILE A 220 3.08 -0.39 -23.64
N ARG A 221 2.32 -0.72 -24.68
CA ARG A 221 2.27 0.07 -25.92
C ARG A 221 1.25 1.17 -25.83
N THR A 222 0.06 0.87 -25.27
CA THR A 222 -1.05 1.81 -25.17
C THR A 222 -1.50 1.96 -23.73
N VAL A 223 -1.58 3.18 -23.24
CA VAL A 223 -2.23 3.56 -21.97
C VAL A 223 -3.62 4.11 -22.29
N LEU A 224 -4.65 3.50 -21.69
CA LEU A 224 -6.05 3.92 -21.82
C LEU A 224 -6.57 4.37 -20.44
N MET A 225 -6.69 5.67 -20.24
CA MET A 225 -7.23 6.24 -18.99
C MET A 225 -8.75 6.29 -19.06
N THR A 226 -9.41 5.71 -18.07
CA THR A 226 -10.88 5.69 -17.98
C THR A 226 -11.47 6.97 -17.39
N SER A 227 -10.63 7.80 -16.74
CA SER A 227 -11.02 9.04 -16.08
C SER A 227 -9.84 10.00 -15.99
N LEU A 228 -10.12 11.31 -15.83
CA LEU A 228 -9.14 12.32 -15.43
C LEU A 228 -9.38 12.84 -14.00
N ILE A 229 -10.17 12.10 -13.21
CA ILE A 229 -10.53 12.45 -11.83
C ILE A 229 -10.15 11.29 -10.94
N LYS A 230 -9.61 11.60 -9.75
CA LYS A 230 -9.34 10.61 -8.71
C LYS A 230 -9.76 11.10 -7.33
N PHE A 231 -9.98 10.18 -6.41
CA PHE A 231 -10.18 10.45 -4.99
C PHE A 231 -8.83 10.61 -4.30
N ASP A 232 -8.62 11.72 -3.57
CA ASP A 232 -7.34 12.02 -2.90
C ASP A 232 -7.31 11.61 -1.41
N GLY A 233 -8.32 10.86 -0.97
CA GLY A 233 -8.53 10.49 0.42
C GLY A 233 -9.58 11.34 1.15
N ALA A 234 -9.85 12.57 0.65
CA ALA A 234 -10.84 13.48 1.21
C ALA A 234 -11.94 13.86 0.20
N ARG A 235 -11.56 14.10 -1.07
CA ARG A 235 -12.49 14.55 -2.12
C ARG A 235 -12.07 14.05 -3.50
N MET A 236 -13.03 14.08 -4.43
CA MET A 236 -12.74 13.89 -5.85
C MET A 236 -12.03 15.14 -6.40
N ARG A 237 -10.98 14.97 -7.19
CA ARG A 237 -10.26 16.06 -7.88
C ARG A 237 -9.74 15.62 -9.23
N HIS A 238 -9.43 16.59 -10.08
CA HIS A 238 -8.71 16.31 -11.33
C HIS A 238 -7.28 15.84 -11.02
N LEU A 239 -6.75 15.06 -11.96
CA LEU A 239 -5.31 14.72 -11.95
C LEU A 239 -4.48 16.00 -12.03
N SER A 240 -3.34 16.02 -11.36
CA SER A 240 -2.29 17.00 -11.61
C SER A 240 -1.57 16.70 -12.93
N ALA A 241 -0.85 17.68 -13.49
CA ALA A 241 -0.06 17.46 -14.69
C ALA A 241 0.98 16.36 -14.48
N ARG A 242 1.61 16.34 -13.31
CA ARG A 242 2.57 15.30 -12.93
C ARG A 242 1.95 13.90 -12.95
N GLU A 243 0.81 13.71 -12.28
CA GLU A 243 0.11 12.41 -12.26
C GLU A 243 -0.29 11.96 -13.66
N PHE A 244 -0.81 12.88 -14.47
CA PHE A 244 -1.16 12.59 -15.86
C PHE A 244 0.05 12.12 -16.67
N HIS A 245 1.16 12.86 -16.62
CA HIS A 245 2.37 12.52 -17.37
C HIS A 245 3.08 11.27 -16.84
N GLN A 246 3.03 10.98 -15.55
CA GLN A 246 3.53 9.72 -14.99
C GLN A 246 2.77 8.51 -15.53
N ILE A 247 1.44 8.59 -15.60
CA ILE A 247 0.62 7.53 -16.17
C ILE A 247 0.85 7.42 -17.68
N ALA A 248 0.78 8.55 -18.40
CA ALA A 248 1.02 8.62 -19.84
C ALA A 248 2.41 8.13 -20.23
N GLY A 249 3.40 8.44 -19.41
CA GLY A 249 4.79 8.06 -19.58
C GLY A 249 5.05 6.56 -19.66
N ARG A 250 4.10 5.73 -19.27
CA ARG A 250 4.19 4.26 -19.38
C ARG A 250 3.92 3.73 -20.80
N ALA A 251 3.35 4.56 -21.67
CA ALA A 251 3.10 4.16 -23.06
C ALA A 251 4.38 4.20 -23.89
N GLY A 252 4.54 3.20 -24.75
CA GLY A 252 5.69 3.08 -25.66
C GLY A 252 6.87 2.35 -25.05
N ARG A 253 7.30 1.26 -25.70
CA ARG A 253 8.40 0.39 -25.24
C ARG A 253 9.68 0.78 -25.94
N ALA A 254 10.67 1.26 -25.21
CA ALA A 254 11.99 1.52 -25.78
C ALA A 254 12.56 0.25 -26.42
N GLY A 255 13.06 0.38 -27.66
CA GLY A 255 13.59 -0.74 -28.42
C GLY A 255 12.58 -1.64 -29.14
N PHE A 256 11.27 -1.46 -28.90
CA PHE A 256 10.21 -2.26 -29.53
C PHE A 256 9.18 -1.42 -30.29
N ASP A 257 8.80 -0.26 -29.77
CA ASP A 257 7.78 0.59 -30.34
C ASP A 257 8.39 1.87 -30.91
N THR A 258 7.86 2.34 -32.02
CA THR A 258 8.20 3.64 -32.61
C THR A 258 7.33 4.77 -32.10
N VAL A 259 6.14 4.45 -31.59
CA VAL A 259 5.16 5.38 -31.01
C VAL A 259 4.43 4.71 -29.86
N GLY A 260 4.28 5.42 -28.75
CA GLY A 260 3.42 5.05 -27.63
C GLY A 260 2.07 5.77 -27.73
N PHE A 261 0.98 5.09 -27.39
CA PHE A 261 -0.37 5.64 -27.53
C PHE A 261 -0.96 5.94 -26.15
N VAL A 262 -1.45 7.17 -25.98
CA VAL A 262 -2.18 7.60 -24.78
C VAL A 262 -3.60 7.96 -25.19
N ARG A 263 -4.55 7.23 -24.65
CA ARG A 263 -5.98 7.40 -24.92
C ARG A 263 -6.70 7.76 -23.63
N VAL A 264 -7.57 8.75 -23.67
CA VAL A 264 -8.38 9.18 -22.53
C VAL A 264 -9.84 9.12 -22.95
N LEU A 265 -10.61 8.32 -22.23
CA LEU A 265 -12.05 8.20 -22.48
C LEU A 265 -12.78 9.48 -22.03
N ALA A 266 -13.75 9.90 -22.83
CA ALA A 266 -14.72 10.92 -22.43
C ALA A 266 -15.61 10.38 -21.29
N PRO A 267 -16.18 11.25 -20.44
CA PRO A 267 -17.17 10.86 -19.45
C PRO A 267 -18.39 10.20 -20.11
N GLU A 268 -19.01 9.25 -19.40
CA GLU A 268 -20.10 8.43 -19.92
C GLU A 268 -21.25 9.28 -20.50
N HIS A 269 -21.60 10.41 -19.83
CA HIS A 269 -22.63 11.33 -20.31
C HIS A 269 -22.30 11.99 -21.66
N GLU A 270 -21.00 12.24 -21.94
CA GLU A 270 -20.54 12.80 -23.22
C GLU A 270 -20.61 11.73 -24.34
N VAL A 271 -20.21 10.51 -24.02
CA VAL A 271 -20.29 9.35 -24.93
C VAL A 271 -21.74 9.05 -25.29
N ASP A 272 -22.64 9.03 -24.31
CA ASP A 272 -24.08 8.79 -24.54
C ASP A 272 -24.68 9.92 -25.36
N ALA A 273 -24.33 11.17 -25.09
CA ALA A 273 -24.79 12.33 -25.88
C ALA A 273 -24.27 12.30 -27.33
N ALA A 274 -23.05 11.83 -27.57
CA ALA A 274 -22.51 11.67 -28.91
C ALA A 274 -23.21 10.56 -29.69
N ARG A 275 -23.46 9.42 -29.05
CA ARG A 275 -24.21 8.30 -29.64
C ARG A 275 -25.64 8.65 -29.97
N GLU A 276 -26.32 9.38 -29.09
CA GLU A 276 -27.68 9.84 -29.35
C GLU A 276 -27.72 10.82 -30.54
N ARG A 277 -26.72 11.72 -30.62
CA ARG A 277 -26.57 12.62 -31.81
C ARG A 277 -26.35 11.83 -33.08
N ALA A 278 -25.46 10.82 -33.07
CA ALA A 278 -25.24 9.97 -34.25
C ALA A 278 -26.50 9.17 -34.67
N ARG A 279 -27.25 8.64 -33.67
CA ARG A 279 -28.52 7.94 -33.93
C ARG A 279 -29.57 8.90 -34.53
N LEU A 280 -29.60 10.13 -34.04
CA LEU A 280 -30.52 11.15 -34.58
C LEU A 280 -30.19 11.57 -36.00
N SER A 281 -28.88 11.76 -36.31
CA SER A 281 -28.47 12.09 -37.67
C SER A 281 -28.79 10.95 -38.64
N ALA A 282 -28.49 9.67 -38.23
CA ALA A 282 -28.83 8.50 -39.02
C ALA A 282 -30.39 8.37 -39.21
N ALA A 283 -31.15 8.65 -38.15
CA ALA A 283 -32.62 8.62 -38.23
C ALA A 283 -33.18 9.77 -39.10
N GLN A 284 -32.56 10.94 -39.09
CA GLN A 284 -32.90 12.05 -39.94
C GLN A 284 -32.58 11.79 -41.41
N GLU A 285 -31.45 11.16 -41.71
CA GLU A 285 -31.08 10.71 -43.06
C GLU A 285 -31.99 9.60 -43.59
N ALA A 286 -32.47 8.72 -42.69
CA ALA A 286 -33.39 7.64 -43.01
C ALA A 286 -34.86 8.06 -43.05
N ALA A 287 -35.21 9.22 -42.48
CA ALA A 287 -36.61 9.71 -42.39
C ALA A 287 -37.13 10.18 -43.73
N ARG A 288 -38.22 9.55 -44.20
CA ARG A 288 -38.96 9.92 -45.40
C ARG A 288 -39.79 11.20 -45.25
N ASP A 289 -39.95 11.71 -44.02
CA ASP A 289 -40.82 12.85 -43.70
C ASP A 289 -40.22 13.78 -42.64
N ALA A 290 -40.22 15.10 -42.88
CA ALA A 290 -39.72 16.12 -41.95
C ALA A 290 -40.44 16.13 -40.57
N ARG A 291 -41.65 15.58 -40.50
CA ARG A 291 -42.42 15.43 -39.24
C ARG A 291 -41.88 14.33 -38.33
N GLU A 292 -41.38 13.20 -38.85
CA GLU A 292 -40.75 12.12 -38.06
C GLU A 292 -39.40 12.56 -37.52
N ALA A 293 -38.59 13.26 -38.31
CA ALA A 293 -37.32 13.83 -37.90
C ALA A 293 -37.50 14.81 -36.71
N LYS A 294 -38.54 15.67 -36.75
CA LYS A 294 -38.86 16.62 -35.69
C LYS A 294 -39.37 15.97 -34.40
N ARG A 295 -40.08 14.83 -34.51
CA ARG A 295 -40.51 14.02 -33.33
C ARG A 295 -39.33 13.29 -32.68
N ALA A 296 -38.41 12.74 -33.47
CA ALA A 296 -37.20 12.11 -32.99
C ALA A 296 -36.29 13.11 -32.23
N ALA A 297 -36.09 14.30 -32.82
CA ALA A 297 -35.32 15.39 -32.18
C ALA A 297 -35.90 15.85 -30.84
N LYS A 298 -37.25 15.96 -30.75
CA LYS A 298 -37.96 16.37 -29.53
C LYS A 298 -37.89 15.30 -28.42
N LYS A 299 -37.88 14.01 -28.79
CA LYS A 299 -37.76 12.87 -27.87
C LYS A 299 -36.34 12.78 -27.28
N ALA A 300 -35.32 13.09 -28.09
CA ALA A 300 -33.92 13.12 -27.66
C ALA A 300 -33.59 14.31 -26.77
N ALA A 301 -34.15 15.51 -27.09
CA ALA A 301 -33.96 16.69 -26.25
C ALA A 301 -34.48 16.48 -24.80
N LYS A 302 -35.53 15.65 -24.64
CA LYS A 302 -36.12 15.32 -23.33
C LYS A 302 -35.29 14.30 -22.53
N LYS A 303 -34.30 13.61 -23.15
CA LYS A 303 -33.50 12.55 -22.57
C LYS A 303 -32.09 12.99 -22.17
N ARG A 304 -31.74 14.26 -22.34
CA ARG A 304 -30.43 14.81 -21.95
C ARG A 304 -30.26 14.75 -20.41
N LYS A 305 -29.55 13.76 -19.94
CA LYS A 305 -28.97 13.76 -18.59
C LYS A 305 -27.66 14.53 -18.67
N GLY A 306 -27.61 15.70 -18.06
CA GLY A 306 -26.35 16.36 -17.71
C GLY A 306 -25.60 15.58 -16.62
N PRO A 307 -24.37 15.97 -16.29
CA PRO A 307 -23.69 15.44 -15.11
C PRO A 307 -24.60 15.59 -13.89
N ALA A 308 -24.57 14.62 -12.97
CA ALA A 308 -25.32 14.74 -11.72
C ALA A 308 -24.91 16.04 -11.02
N ASP A 309 -25.92 16.81 -10.55
CA ASP A 309 -25.69 18.11 -9.89
C ASP A 309 -24.61 17.95 -8.80
N GLY A 310 -23.52 18.75 -8.91
CA GLY A 310 -22.41 18.76 -7.96
C GLY A 310 -21.29 17.76 -8.19
N SER A 311 -21.34 16.88 -9.22
CA SER A 311 -20.24 15.96 -9.51
C SER A 311 -19.15 16.63 -10.36
N ILE A 312 -17.89 16.49 -9.96
CA ILE A 312 -16.74 16.89 -10.76
C ILE A 312 -16.70 16.00 -12.02
N SER A 313 -16.49 16.61 -13.20
CA SER A 313 -16.33 15.91 -14.46
C SER A 313 -15.15 16.46 -15.23
N TRP A 314 -14.76 15.82 -16.33
CA TRP A 314 -13.71 16.31 -17.23
C TRP A 314 -14.25 16.45 -18.64
N THR A 315 -13.55 17.22 -19.44
CA THR A 315 -13.88 17.52 -20.82
C THR A 315 -12.63 17.45 -21.69
N ARG A 316 -12.80 17.59 -22.99
CA ARG A 316 -11.67 17.71 -23.92
C ARG A 316 -10.73 18.86 -23.54
N SER A 317 -11.25 19.98 -23.07
CA SER A 317 -10.39 21.10 -22.63
C SER A 317 -9.56 20.76 -21.38
N THR A 318 -10.09 19.91 -20.48
CA THR A 318 -9.32 19.37 -19.34
C THR A 318 -8.17 18.52 -19.83
N PHE A 319 -8.43 17.64 -20.80
CA PHE A 319 -7.42 16.79 -21.45
C PHE A 319 -6.34 17.62 -22.15
N ASP A 320 -6.74 18.55 -23.03
CA ASP A 320 -5.81 19.39 -23.80
C ASP A 320 -4.90 20.22 -22.87
N ARG A 321 -5.46 20.71 -21.75
CA ARG A 321 -4.70 21.41 -20.72
C ARG A 321 -3.67 20.49 -20.05
N LEU A 322 -4.04 19.25 -19.71
CA LEU A 322 -3.12 18.31 -19.06
C LEU A 322 -2.00 17.85 -19.99
N VAL A 323 -2.31 17.66 -21.28
CA VAL A 323 -1.30 17.31 -22.30
C VAL A 323 -0.26 18.41 -22.46
N GLY A 324 -0.68 19.69 -22.46
CA GLY A 324 0.21 20.84 -22.64
C GLY A 324 0.83 21.39 -21.35
N ALA A 325 0.42 20.92 -20.18
CA ALA A 325 0.92 21.46 -18.91
C ALA A 325 2.27 20.85 -18.53
N ALA A 326 3.20 21.68 -18.13
CA ALA A 326 4.41 21.23 -17.44
C ALA A 326 4.07 20.68 -16.05
N PRO A 327 4.84 19.70 -15.53
CA PRO A 327 4.70 19.25 -14.16
C PRO A 327 4.89 20.41 -13.16
N GLU A 328 4.16 20.36 -12.07
CA GLU A 328 4.23 21.35 -11.00
C GLU A 328 5.62 21.35 -10.35
N GLN A 329 6.11 22.53 -9.96
CA GLN A 329 7.35 22.69 -9.21
C GLN A 329 7.29 21.83 -7.91
N LEU A 330 8.35 21.10 -7.63
CA LEU A 330 8.50 20.39 -6.35
C LEU A 330 8.69 21.40 -5.22
N ARG A 331 7.98 21.16 -4.12
CA ARG A 331 8.13 21.92 -2.89
C ARG A 331 8.49 20.96 -1.77
N SER A 332 9.40 21.38 -0.90
CA SER A 332 9.69 20.67 0.33
C SER A 332 8.41 20.45 1.15
N ARG A 333 8.32 19.30 1.76
CA ARG A 333 7.30 18.90 2.72
C ARG A 333 8.00 18.29 3.94
N PHE A 334 9.11 18.91 4.33
CA PHE A 334 9.87 18.46 5.48
C PHE A 334 9.02 18.52 6.75
N GLU A 335 9.06 17.49 7.55
CA GLU A 335 8.40 17.44 8.85
C GLU A 335 9.29 16.70 9.84
N MET A 336 9.59 17.35 10.98
CA MET A 336 10.30 16.69 12.08
C MET A 336 9.46 15.55 12.65
N THR A 337 10.06 14.37 12.77
CA THR A 337 9.39 13.15 13.27
C THR A 337 10.11 12.59 14.51
N HIS A 338 9.40 11.76 15.28
CA HIS A 338 9.99 11.04 16.42
C HIS A 338 11.11 10.10 15.98
N ALA A 339 10.92 9.44 14.82
CA ALA A 339 11.92 8.56 14.24
C ALA A 339 13.24 9.31 13.94
N MET A 340 13.17 10.54 13.42
CA MET A 340 14.37 11.37 13.22
C MET A 340 15.10 11.63 14.53
N VAL A 341 14.36 12.03 15.58
CA VAL A 341 14.96 12.31 16.89
C VAL A 341 15.66 11.06 17.42
N LEU A 342 15.02 9.90 17.38
CA LEU A 342 15.63 8.65 17.86
C LEU A 342 16.84 8.22 17.04
N ASN A 343 16.79 8.35 15.71
CA ASN A 343 17.93 7.98 14.87
C ASN A 343 19.15 8.89 15.16
N VAL A 344 18.93 10.19 15.36
CA VAL A 344 20.00 11.13 15.76
C VAL A 344 20.56 10.75 17.13
N LEU A 345 19.70 10.38 18.10
CA LEU A 345 20.14 9.97 19.44
C LEU A 345 20.89 8.63 19.40
N ALA A 346 20.45 7.66 18.59
CA ALA A 346 21.11 6.39 18.44
C ALA A 346 22.51 6.49 17.81
N GLY A 347 22.73 7.46 16.91
CA GLY A 347 24.03 7.71 16.30
C GLY A 347 24.97 8.59 17.13
N ALA A 348 24.49 9.23 18.17
CA ALA A 348 25.24 10.26 18.91
C ALA A 348 26.53 9.79 19.57
N GLU A 349 26.61 8.52 20.00
CA GLU A 349 27.81 7.97 20.63
C GLU A 349 28.98 7.78 19.63
N GLY A 350 28.66 7.58 18.33
CA GLY A 350 29.66 7.39 17.27
C GLY A 350 30.00 8.66 16.47
N ALA A 351 29.08 9.63 16.39
CA ALA A 351 29.19 10.76 15.46
C ALA A 351 29.99 11.96 15.99
N GLY A 352 30.37 11.99 17.28
CA GLY A 352 31.13 13.10 17.87
C GLY A 352 30.40 14.47 17.88
N ARG A 353 29.08 14.47 17.59
CA ARG A 353 28.22 15.65 17.56
C ARG A 353 27.27 15.67 18.76
N ASP A 354 26.95 16.86 19.28
CA ASP A 354 25.85 16.97 20.25
C ASP A 354 24.50 16.72 19.55
N PRO A 355 23.72 15.74 19.99
CA PRO A 355 22.46 15.41 19.34
C PRO A 355 21.44 16.54 19.37
N GLY A 356 21.46 17.36 20.43
CA GLY A 356 20.55 18.51 20.54
C GLY A 356 20.87 19.60 19.52
N GLU A 357 22.17 19.90 19.33
CA GLU A 357 22.62 20.85 18.30
C GLU A 357 22.31 20.32 16.89
N HIS A 358 22.51 19.02 16.66
CA HIS A 358 22.21 18.38 15.40
C HIS A 358 20.71 18.44 15.05
N LEU A 359 19.83 18.14 15.99
CA LEU A 359 18.38 18.24 15.80
C LEU A 359 17.93 19.68 15.52
N VAL A 360 18.50 20.66 16.21
CA VAL A 360 18.22 22.09 15.96
C VAL A 360 18.72 22.50 14.57
N TRP A 361 19.87 21.99 14.15
CA TRP A 361 20.41 22.23 12.81
C TRP A 361 19.48 21.64 11.74
N LEU A 362 19.05 20.38 11.86
CA LEU A 362 18.09 19.76 10.93
C LEU A 362 16.79 20.56 10.82
N ALA A 363 16.26 21.02 11.94
CA ALA A 363 15.04 21.83 11.97
C ALA A 363 15.20 23.20 11.29
N ARG A 364 16.44 23.71 11.13
CA ARG A 364 16.73 24.99 10.48
C ARG A 364 17.22 24.89 9.06
N SER A 365 17.90 23.80 8.70
CA SER A 365 18.61 23.65 7.42
C SER A 365 17.78 22.96 6.33
N ASN A 366 16.49 22.68 6.61
CA ASN A 366 15.57 22.11 5.60
C ASN A 366 15.23 23.13 4.48
N ASP A 367 14.64 22.62 3.38
CA ASP A 367 14.34 23.40 2.18
C ASP A 367 13.02 24.17 2.24
N ASP A 368 12.33 24.16 3.37
CA ASP A 368 11.12 24.95 3.54
C ASP A 368 11.45 26.44 3.58
N PRO A 369 10.59 27.32 3.06
CA PRO A 369 10.83 28.76 3.11
C PRO A 369 11.02 29.22 4.55
N PRO A 370 12.05 30.07 4.83
CA PRO A 370 12.28 30.59 6.18
C PRO A 370 11.06 31.43 6.61
N THR A 371 10.53 31.11 7.78
CA THR A 371 9.44 31.85 8.41
C THR A 371 9.92 32.50 9.71
N ALA A 372 9.29 33.61 10.12
CA ALA A 372 9.65 34.32 11.35
C ALA A 372 9.57 33.41 12.60
N SER A 373 8.64 32.45 12.62
CA SER A 373 8.59 31.39 13.63
C SER A 373 8.83 30.06 12.93
N ASN A 374 10.02 29.49 13.07
CA ASN A 374 10.33 28.20 12.45
C ASN A 374 9.41 27.10 13.02
N PRO A 375 8.48 26.54 12.22
CA PRO A 375 7.52 25.54 12.69
C PRO A 375 8.21 24.23 13.08
N HIS A 376 9.35 23.92 12.46
CA HIS A 376 10.10 22.68 12.73
C HIS A 376 10.78 22.71 14.09
N LEU A 377 11.27 23.90 14.55
CA LEU A 377 11.80 24.06 15.90
C LEU A 377 10.70 23.89 16.95
N ARG A 378 9.50 24.42 16.71
CA ARG A 378 8.37 24.23 17.62
C ARG A 378 8.00 22.75 17.69
N ARG A 379 7.86 22.11 16.54
CA ARG A 379 7.58 20.68 16.44
C ARG A 379 8.65 19.84 17.15
N LEU A 380 9.93 20.16 16.97
CA LEU A 380 11.02 19.50 17.67
C LEU A 380 10.89 19.64 19.20
N GLY A 381 10.54 20.84 19.69
CA GLY A 381 10.28 21.08 21.10
C GLY A 381 9.14 20.24 21.67
N ASP A 382 8.05 20.10 20.90
CA ASP A 382 6.90 19.28 21.27
C ASP A 382 7.27 17.78 21.31
N ILE A 383 7.97 17.29 20.28
CA ILE A 383 8.49 15.92 20.21
C ILE A 383 9.42 15.62 21.39
N TYR A 384 10.42 16.48 21.63
CA TYR A 384 11.35 16.32 22.74
C TYR A 384 10.64 16.27 24.09
N SER A 385 9.71 17.21 24.33
CA SER A 385 8.96 17.28 25.58
C SER A 385 8.10 16.04 25.82
N SER A 386 7.54 15.50 24.76
CA SER A 386 6.76 14.26 24.76
C SER A 386 7.63 13.06 25.11
N MET A 387 8.70 12.85 24.35
CA MET A 387 9.60 11.70 24.53
C MET A 387 10.28 11.70 25.90
N ARG A 388 10.58 12.89 26.43
CA ARG A 388 11.12 13.02 27.79
C ARG A 388 10.10 12.62 28.86
N ARG A 389 8.83 13.03 28.72
CA ARG A 389 7.76 12.63 29.65
C ARG A 389 7.44 11.13 29.59
N ALA A 390 7.51 10.56 28.42
CA ALA A 390 7.36 9.12 28.21
C ALA A 390 8.57 8.27 28.65
N GLY A 391 9.63 8.91 29.17
CA GLY A 391 10.85 8.20 29.58
C GLY A 391 11.69 7.66 28.42
N VAL A 392 11.31 7.92 27.17
CA VAL A 392 12.01 7.45 25.96
C VAL A 392 13.32 8.20 25.75
N VAL A 393 13.38 9.46 26.20
CA VAL A 393 14.57 10.30 26.11
C VAL A 393 14.96 10.80 27.49
N SER A 394 16.23 10.62 27.84
CA SER A 394 16.82 11.14 29.06
C SER A 394 17.68 12.37 28.76
N HIS A 395 17.65 13.35 29.68
CA HIS A 395 18.48 14.55 29.61
C HIS A 395 19.27 14.69 30.91
N GLU A 396 20.58 14.64 30.81
CA GLU A 396 21.48 14.76 31.93
C GLU A 396 22.04 16.20 32.08
N SER A 397 22.45 16.58 33.30
CA SER A 397 23.14 17.82 33.51
C SER A 397 24.50 17.84 32.81
N SER A 398 24.94 19.00 32.34
CA SER A 398 26.22 19.17 31.63
C SER A 398 27.41 18.58 32.41
N ALA A 399 27.44 18.79 33.75
CA ALA A 399 28.50 18.29 34.59
C ALA A 399 28.56 16.75 34.66
N ARG A 400 27.39 16.11 34.74
CA ARG A 400 27.29 14.64 34.80
C ARG A 400 27.59 14.00 33.46
N ALA A 401 27.08 14.55 32.38
CA ALA A 401 27.34 14.12 31.02
C ALA A 401 28.83 14.20 30.67
N ALA A 402 29.46 15.33 30.99
CA ALA A 402 30.90 15.55 30.79
C ALA A 402 31.76 14.57 31.64
N ALA A 403 31.38 14.31 32.87
CA ALA A 403 32.09 13.37 33.76
C ALA A 403 32.04 11.92 33.23
N GLN A 404 31.03 11.59 32.45
CA GLN A 404 30.83 10.24 31.87
C GLN A 404 31.26 10.16 30.38
N GLY A 405 31.72 11.25 29.78
CA GLY A 405 32.10 11.31 28.37
C GLY A 405 30.93 11.02 27.41
N ARG A 406 29.69 11.32 27.81
CA ARG A 406 28.48 10.98 27.09
C ARG A 406 27.70 12.23 26.68
N PRO A 407 26.87 12.17 25.61
CA PRO A 407 25.99 13.29 25.25
C PRO A 407 24.96 13.58 26.35
N ARG A 408 24.54 14.84 26.46
CA ARG A 408 23.52 15.29 27.42
C ARG A 408 22.15 14.71 27.15
N LEU A 409 21.83 14.45 25.87
CA LEU A 409 20.58 13.95 25.38
C LEU A 409 20.81 12.54 24.87
N ARG A 410 20.05 11.56 25.37
CA ARG A 410 20.20 10.15 25.02
C ARG A 410 18.83 9.45 24.90
N ALA A 411 18.75 8.37 24.12
CA ALA A 411 17.67 7.43 24.21
C ALA A 411 17.71 6.67 25.55
N ALA A 412 16.56 6.29 26.10
CA ALA A 412 16.50 5.44 27.29
C ALA A 412 17.12 4.05 27.00
N THR A 413 17.80 3.48 28.01
CA THR A 413 18.59 2.26 27.87
C THR A 413 17.73 0.99 27.66
N ASP A 414 16.42 1.08 27.93
CA ASP A 414 15.51 -0.07 27.93
C ASP A 414 14.71 -0.22 26.62
N LEU A 415 15.05 0.58 25.60
CA LEU A 415 14.44 0.43 24.28
C LEU A 415 15.08 -0.74 23.52
N PRO A 416 14.29 -1.63 22.88
CA PRO A 416 14.85 -2.66 22.02
C PRO A 416 15.79 -2.07 20.95
N ASP A 417 16.90 -2.75 20.66
CA ASP A 417 17.90 -2.29 19.67
C ASP A 417 17.29 -2.02 18.29
N ASP A 418 16.19 -2.72 17.95
CA ASP A 418 15.41 -2.56 16.73
C ASP A 418 14.20 -1.63 16.88
N PHE A 419 14.10 -0.89 18.01
CA PHE A 419 12.98 0.02 18.24
C PHE A 419 12.94 1.13 17.18
N ALA A 420 12.23 0.86 16.12
CA ALA A 420 11.96 1.80 15.06
C ALA A 420 10.57 2.39 15.25
N LEU A 421 10.49 3.63 15.70
CA LEU A 421 9.24 4.40 15.70
C LEU A 421 8.80 4.70 14.26
N ASN A 422 8.49 3.66 13.51
CA ASN A 422 7.91 3.79 12.18
C ASN A 422 6.47 4.32 12.24
N GLN A 423 5.91 4.37 13.47
CA GLN A 423 4.54 4.84 13.69
C GLN A 423 4.51 5.94 14.75
N PRO A 424 3.83 7.06 14.47
CA PRO A 424 3.77 8.20 15.39
C PRO A 424 3.16 7.88 16.76
N LEU A 425 2.34 6.81 16.85
CA LEU A 425 1.64 6.38 18.06
C LEU A 425 2.37 5.28 18.87
N SER A 426 3.55 4.82 18.44
CA SER A 426 4.30 3.82 19.20
C SER A 426 4.61 4.22 20.64
N PRO A 427 4.92 5.49 20.98
CA PRO A 427 5.10 5.91 22.38
C PRO A 427 3.81 5.79 23.21
N PHE A 428 2.65 6.03 22.57
CA PHE A 428 1.37 5.80 23.24
C PHE A 428 1.14 4.31 23.47
N ALA A 429 1.43 3.46 22.47
CA ALA A 429 1.28 2.01 22.63
C ALA A 429 2.13 1.47 23.80
N LEU A 430 3.39 1.92 23.94
CA LEU A 430 4.22 1.60 25.10
C LEU A 430 3.58 1.99 26.43
N ALA A 431 3.09 3.23 26.52
CA ALA A 431 2.41 3.70 27.72
C ALA A 431 1.09 2.95 28.00
N ALA A 432 0.38 2.54 26.96
CA ALA A 432 -0.85 1.76 27.10
C ALA A 432 -0.59 0.31 27.54
N LEU A 433 0.52 -0.29 27.08
CA LEU A 433 0.93 -1.62 27.54
C LEU A 433 1.18 -1.68 29.05
N GLU A 434 1.69 -0.62 29.66
CA GLU A 434 1.91 -0.54 31.12
C GLU A 434 0.60 -0.56 31.93
N LEU A 435 -0.54 -0.29 31.29
CA LEU A 435 -1.86 -0.34 31.94
C LEU A 435 -2.45 -1.76 32.00
N LEU A 436 -1.85 -2.72 31.28
CA LEU A 436 -2.34 -4.09 31.23
C LEU A 436 -1.88 -4.87 32.45
N ASP A 437 -2.71 -5.81 32.90
CA ASP A 437 -2.37 -6.76 33.99
C ASP A 437 -1.66 -8.00 33.42
N PRO A 438 -0.35 -8.18 33.66
CA PRO A 438 0.38 -9.33 33.14
C PRO A 438 -0.11 -10.69 33.71
N SER A 439 -0.87 -10.69 34.79
CA SER A 439 -1.44 -11.91 35.38
C SER A 439 -2.79 -12.30 34.75
N SER A 440 -3.37 -11.44 33.92
CA SER A 440 -4.64 -11.71 33.23
C SER A 440 -4.48 -12.86 32.23
N PRO A 441 -5.43 -13.80 32.16
CA PRO A 441 -5.45 -14.84 31.14
C PRO A 441 -5.61 -14.28 29.71
N GLU A 442 -6.11 -13.06 29.57
CA GLU A 442 -6.26 -12.36 28.29
C GLU A 442 -5.08 -11.44 27.94
N PHE A 443 -4.07 -11.36 28.82
CA PHE A 443 -2.94 -10.43 28.64
C PHE A 443 -2.33 -10.45 27.24
N ALA A 444 -2.10 -11.63 26.68
CA ALA A 444 -1.49 -11.75 25.36
C ALA A 444 -2.40 -11.19 24.24
N LEU A 445 -3.71 -11.37 24.35
CA LEU A 445 -4.70 -10.80 23.43
C LEU A 445 -4.83 -9.29 23.59
N ASP A 446 -4.73 -8.82 24.84
CA ASP A 446 -4.79 -7.40 25.16
C ASP A 446 -3.56 -6.66 24.63
N VAL A 447 -2.36 -7.27 24.72
CA VAL A 447 -1.13 -6.78 24.07
C VAL A 447 -1.34 -6.63 22.56
N VAL A 448 -1.94 -7.62 21.91
CA VAL A 448 -2.28 -7.56 20.48
C VAL A 448 -3.23 -6.39 20.22
N SER A 449 -4.27 -6.22 21.01
CA SER A 449 -5.27 -5.15 20.85
C SER A 449 -4.66 -3.75 20.99
N VAL A 450 -3.73 -3.55 21.93
CA VAL A 450 -2.99 -2.29 22.09
C VAL A 450 -2.17 -1.99 20.83
N VAL A 451 -1.46 -2.98 20.31
CA VAL A 451 -0.65 -2.82 19.10
C VAL A 451 -1.55 -2.58 17.89
N GLU A 452 -2.64 -3.33 17.73
CA GLU A 452 -3.58 -3.12 16.63
C GLU A 452 -4.18 -1.71 16.62
N ALA A 453 -4.46 -1.14 17.81
CA ALA A 453 -5.08 0.17 17.92
C ALA A 453 -4.25 1.33 17.34
N VAL A 454 -2.93 1.17 17.22
CA VAL A 454 -2.01 2.18 16.67
C VAL A 454 -1.60 1.91 15.23
N LEU A 455 -2.03 0.79 14.62
CA LEU A 455 -1.75 0.46 13.23
C LEU A 455 -2.70 1.15 12.26
N GLU A 456 -2.24 1.32 11.02
CA GLU A 456 -3.08 1.80 9.92
C GLU A 456 -4.28 0.87 9.68
N ASP A 457 -5.44 1.45 9.38
CA ASP A 457 -6.68 0.72 9.19
C ASP A 457 -6.70 -0.12 7.90
N PRO A 458 -6.93 -1.43 7.97
CA PRO A 458 -7.24 -2.25 6.81
C PRO A 458 -8.71 -2.02 6.40
N ARG A 459 -9.04 -0.81 5.93
CA ARG A 459 -10.40 -0.32 5.70
C ARG A 459 -11.34 -1.32 5.01
N PRO A 460 -10.93 -2.05 3.94
CA PRO A 460 -11.82 -3.02 3.30
C PRO A 460 -12.29 -4.12 4.25
N LEU A 461 -11.43 -4.55 5.17
CA LEU A 461 -11.75 -5.57 6.17
C LEU A 461 -12.61 -5.00 7.28
N LEU A 462 -12.26 -3.82 7.82
CA LEU A 462 -13.05 -3.17 8.89
C LEU A 462 -14.49 -2.88 8.44
N PHE A 463 -14.70 -2.39 7.22
CA PHE A 463 -16.04 -2.20 6.67
C PHE A 463 -16.81 -3.53 6.51
N ALA A 464 -16.13 -4.62 6.21
CA ALA A 464 -16.75 -5.92 6.13
C ALA A 464 -17.11 -6.47 7.53
N GLN A 465 -16.25 -6.27 8.53
CA GLN A 465 -16.54 -6.59 9.94
C GLN A 465 -17.73 -5.76 10.46
N GLU A 466 -17.76 -4.46 10.19
CA GLU A 466 -18.89 -3.59 10.56
C GLU A 466 -20.20 -4.06 9.92
N LYS A 467 -20.17 -4.40 8.63
CA LYS A 467 -21.35 -4.93 7.93
C LYS A 467 -21.84 -6.23 8.54
N ALA A 468 -20.94 -7.13 8.93
CA ALA A 468 -21.27 -8.39 9.60
C ALA A 468 -21.88 -8.14 10.98
N ALA A 469 -21.25 -7.28 11.80
CA ALA A 469 -21.74 -6.89 13.13
C ALA A 469 -23.13 -6.26 13.06
N ARG A 470 -23.36 -5.34 12.11
CA ARG A 470 -24.69 -4.75 11.86
C ARG A 470 -25.72 -5.80 11.45
N GLY A 471 -25.33 -6.78 10.64
CA GLY A 471 -26.20 -7.89 10.26
C GLY A 471 -26.62 -8.74 11.45
N GLU A 472 -25.68 -9.09 12.31
CA GLU A 472 -25.91 -9.84 13.55
C GLU A 472 -26.79 -9.04 14.55
N ALA A 473 -26.50 -7.74 14.71
CA ALA A 473 -27.29 -6.85 15.56
C ALA A 473 -28.75 -6.74 15.07
N VAL A 474 -28.97 -6.60 13.75
CA VAL A 474 -30.33 -6.60 13.16
C VAL A 474 -31.06 -7.89 13.44
N ALA A 475 -30.40 -9.03 13.33
CA ALA A 475 -31.00 -10.34 13.58
C ALA A 475 -31.39 -10.46 15.08
N ALA A 476 -30.50 -10.08 15.99
CA ALA A 476 -30.74 -10.08 17.44
C ALA A 476 -31.89 -9.15 17.84
N MET A 477 -31.90 -7.90 17.36
CA MET A 477 -32.96 -6.93 17.63
C MET A 477 -34.32 -7.36 17.09
N LYS A 478 -34.35 -8.00 15.90
CA LYS A 478 -35.59 -8.60 15.36
C LYS A 478 -36.11 -9.75 16.24
N ALA A 479 -35.22 -10.58 16.75
CA ALA A 479 -35.60 -11.68 17.62
C ALA A 479 -36.17 -11.15 18.97
N GLN A 480 -35.72 -9.96 19.41
CA GLN A 480 -36.24 -9.25 20.60
C GLN A 480 -37.53 -8.48 20.33
N GLY A 481 -38.02 -8.44 19.10
CA GLY A 481 -39.25 -7.73 18.72
C GLY A 481 -39.14 -6.21 18.64
N MET A 482 -37.93 -5.66 18.54
CA MET A 482 -37.65 -4.23 18.45
C MET A 482 -38.29 -3.60 17.22
N GLU A 483 -38.91 -2.41 17.35
CA GLU A 483 -39.49 -1.69 16.24
C GLU A 483 -38.44 -1.18 15.24
N TYR A 484 -38.87 -0.87 14.00
CA TYR A 484 -37.96 -0.53 12.94
C TYR A 484 -37.13 0.73 13.23
N GLU A 485 -37.77 1.78 13.74
CA GLU A 485 -37.12 3.07 14.05
C GLU A 485 -36.08 2.91 15.18
N GLU A 486 -36.43 2.22 16.27
CA GLU A 486 -35.54 1.92 17.38
C GLU A 486 -34.31 1.09 16.90
N ARG A 487 -34.52 0.13 15.98
CA ARG A 487 -33.41 -0.63 15.40
C ARG A 487 -32.47 0.23 14.56
N MET A 488 -33.01 1.19 13.81
CA MET A 488 -32.18 2.06 12.98
C MET A 488 -31.32 2.99 13.84
N GLU A 489 -31.85 3.51 14.93
CA GLU A 489 -31.11 4.33 15.90
C GLU A 489 -30.01 3.50 16.59
N ALA A 490 -30.34 2.30 17.08
CA ALA A 490 -29.35 1.41 17.71
C ALA A 490 -28.25 0.95 16.73
N LEU A 491 -28.53 0.87 15.42
CA LEU A 491 -27.55 0.50 14.41
C LEU A 491 -26.50 1.60 14.12
N GLU A 492 -26.77 2.86 14.48
CA GLU A 492 -25.79 3.94 14.31
C GLU A 492 -24.59 3.75 15.23
N GLU A 493 -24.76 3.10 16.37
CA GLU A 493 -23.68 2.79 17.32
C GLU A 493 -22.90 1.52 16.99
N VAL A 494 -23.41 0.66 16.08
CA VAL A 494 -22.77 -0.60 15.73
C VAL A 494 -21.61 -0.37 14.75
N THR A 495 -20.41 -0.69 15.20
CA THR A 495 -19.17 -0.61 14.42
C THR A 495 -18.49 -1.98 14.36
N TRP A 496 -17.29 -2.04 13.78
CA TRP A 496 -16.43 -3.23 13.86
C TRP A 496 -16.02 -3.51 15.32
N PRO A 497 -15.59 -4.75 15.65
CA PRO A 497 -15.14 -5.12 17.00
C PRO A 497 -13.99 -4.23 17.50
N ARG A 498 -14.16 -3.64 18.67
CA ARG A 498 -13.23 -2.66 19.25
C ARG A 498 -12.82 -3.06 20.67
N PRO A 499 -12.03 -4.16 20.84
CA PRO A 499 -11.62 -4.58 22.18
C PRO A 499 -10.80 -3.48 22.86
N LEU A 500 -10.94 -3.36 24.17
CA LEU A 500 -10.30 -2.34 25.02
C LEU A 500 -10.57 -0.89 24.61
N ALA A 501 -11.60 -0.60 23.79
CA ALA A 501 -11.85 0.74 23.27
C ALA A 501 -11.96 1.79 24.40
N GLU A 502 -12.75 1.53 25.42
CA GLU A 502 -12.94 2.46 26.56
C GLU A 502 -11.62 2.76 27.30
N LEU A 503 -10.82 1.70 27.57
CA LEU A 503 -9.52 1.82 28.20
C LEU A 503 -8.56 2.63 27.33
N LEU A 504 -8.44 2.25 26.05
CA LEU A 504 -7.47 2.88 25.13
C LEU A 504 -7.84 4.33 24.80
N GLU A 505 -9.12 4.61 24.58
CA GLU A 505 -9.59 5.99 24.33
C GLU A 505 -9.46 6.87 25.57
N GLY A 506 -9.72 6.32 26.76
CA GLY A 506 -9.49 7.00 28.03
C GLY A 506 -8.02 7.32 28.27
N ALA A 507 -7.16 6.32 28.07
CA ALA A 507 -5.72 6.47 28.15
C ALA A 507 -5.19 7.46 27.10
N PHE A 508 -5.70 7.40 25.86
CA PHE A 508 -5.29 8.29 24.80
C PHE A 508 -5.67 9.74 25.08
N ARG A 509 -6.87 10.02 25.58
CA ARG A 509 -7.26 11.38 26.01
C ARG A 509 -6.31 11.92 27.07
N THR A 510 -5.94 11.10 28.05
CA THR A 510 -4.99 11.47 29.09
C THR A 510 -3.59 11.71 28.50
N TYR A 511 -3.17 10.86 27.57
CA TYR A 511 -1.91 10.97 26.88
C TYR A 511 -1.84 12.23 26.01
N VAL A 512 -2.87 12.58 25.26
CA VAL A 512 -2.98 13.81 24.47
C VAL A 512 -2.94 15.05 25.36
N ALA A 513 -3.58 15.05 26.51
CA ALA A 513 -3.51 16.16 27.45
C ALA A 513 -2.07 16.43 27.93
N ALA A 514 -1.29 15.37 28.11
CA ALA A 514 0.13 15.47 28.43
C ALA A 514 1.03 15.70 27.19
N ASN A 515 0.55 15.39 26.00
CA ASN A 515 1.30 15.43 24.73
C ASN A 515 0.44 16.06 23.62
N PRO A 516 0.20 17.38 23.62
CA PRO A 516 -0.74 18.05 22.72
C PRO A 516 -0.46 17.84 21.22
N TRP A 517 0.78 17.55 20.85
CA TRP A 517 1.19 17.30 19.48
C TRP A 517 0.57 16.02 18.89
N VAL A 518 0.15 15.08 19.75
CA VAL A 518 -0.53 13.84 19.34
C VAL A 518 -2.02 14.10 19.01
N GLY A 519 -2.57 15.25 19.39
CA GLY A 519 -3.98 15.59 19.22
C GLY A 519 -4.45 15.68 17.75
N ALA A 520 -3.53 15.68 16.79
CA ALA A 520 -3.83 15.56 15.37
C ALA A 520 -3.91 14.09 14.87
N LEU A 521 -3.57 13.13 15.73
CA LEU A 521 -3.59 11.71 15.44
C LEU A 521 -4.78 11.08 16.17
N GLU A 522 -5.29 9.99 15.63
CA GLU A 522 -6.37 9.22 16.22
C GLU A 522 -5.93 7.77 16.40
N ILE A 523 -6.33 7.16 17.51
CA ILE A 523 -6.22 5.71 17.66
C ILE A 523 -7.46 5.06 17.04
N SER A 524 -7.29 3.86 16.54
CA SER A 524 -8.37 3.06 15.96
C SER A 524 -8.37 1.67 16.58
N PRO A 525 -9.01 1.48 17.75
CA PRO A 525 -9.20 0.16 18.33
C PRO A 525 -9.90 -0.75 17.32
N LYS A 526 -9.32 -1.92 17.06
CA LYS A 526 -9.80 -2.89 16.08
C LYS A 526 -9.35 -4.29 16.45
N SER A 527 -9.98 -5.29 15.88
CA SER A 527 -9.70 -6.68 16.15
C SER A 527 -9.60 -7.44 14.82
N VAL A 528 -8.38 -7.65 14.35
CA VAL A 528 -8.09 -8.48 13.18
C VAL A 528 -7.23 -9.67 13.61
N VAL A 529 -6.02 -9.40 14.10
CA VAL A 529 -5.12 -10.46 14.61
C VAL A 529 -5.74 -11.10 15.84
N ARG A 530 -6.31 -10.30 16.75
CA ARG A 530 -7.02 -10.82 17.93
C ARG A 530 -8.16 -11.76 17.53
N GLU A 531 -9.05 -11.35 16.63
CA GLU A 531 -10.14 -12.20 16.14
C GLU A 531 -9.64 -13.50 15.51
N MET A 532 -8.55 -13.42 14.73
CA MET A 532 -7.94 -14.61 14.13
C MET A 532 -7.42 -15.57 15.18
N VAL A 533 -6.79 -15.06 16.25
CA VAL A 533 -6.26 -15.89 17.34
C VAL A 533 -7.40 -16.49 18.17
N GLU A 534 -8.40 -15.69 18.56
CA GLU A 534 -9.56 -16.14 19.34
C GLU A 534 -10.35 -17.24 18.63
N ASN A 535 -10.54 -17.09 17.32
CA ASN A 535 -11.31 -18.06 16.52
C ASN A 535 -10.41 -19.06 15.77
N ALA A 536 -9.10 -19.05 16.04
CA ALA A 536 -8.09 -19.92 15.40
C ALA A 536 -8.19 -19.90 13.84
N MET A 537 -8.45 -18.74 13.25
CA MET A 537 -8.66 -18.58 11.81
C MET A 537 -7.35 -18.62 11.04
N THR A 538 -7.39 -19.27 9.91
CA THR A 538 -6.38 -19.13 8.86
C THR A 538 -6.64 -17.85 8.05
N PHE A 539 -5.64 -17.41 7.28
CA PHE A 539 -5.80 -16.28 6.35
C PHE A 539 -6.97 -16.47 5.37
N THR A 540 -7.10 -17.68 4.81
CA THR A 540 -8.15 -18.00 3.84
C THR A 540 -9.55 -17.95 4.47
N GLU A 541 -9.67 -18.39 5.72
CA GLU A 541 -10.94 -18.33 6.46
C GLU A 541 -11.33 -16.89 6.75
N LEU A 542 -10.41 -16.03 7.22
CA LEU A 542 -10.67 -14.62 7.42
C LEU A 542 -11.14 -13.94 6.12
N VAL A 543 -10.40 -14.15 5.03
CA VAL A 543 -10.73 -13.57 3.72
C VAL A 543 -12.09 -14.05 3.22
N SER A 544 -12.42 -15.33 3.42
CA SER A 544 -13.70 -15.91 3.01
C SER A 544 -14.86 -15.45 3.88
N ARG A 545 -14.68 -15.38 5.19
CA ARG A 545 -15.70 -14.93 6.16
C ARG A 545 -16.21 -13.53 5.82
N TYR A 546 -15.30 -12.64 5.45
CA TYR A 546 -15.60 -11.24 5.18
C TYR A 546 -15.71 -10.89 3.69
N ASP A 547 -15.61 -11.87 2.78
CA ASP A 547 -15.65 -11.67 1.32
C ASP A 547 -14.69 -10.58 0.82
N VAL A 548 -13.48 -10.52 1.44
CA VAL A 548 -12.46 -9.53 1.10
C VAL A 548 -11.39 -10.07 0.14
N GLY A 549 -11.70 -11.08 -0.64
CA GLY A 549 -10.77 -11.73 -1.58
C GLY A 549 -10.13 -10.78 -2.58
N ARG A 550 -10.79 -9.67 -2.93
CA ARG A 550 -10.22 -8.63 -3.82
C ARG A 550 -9.13 -7.79 -3.13
N SER A 551 -9.11 -7.79 -1.82
CA SER A 551 -8.20 -7.00 -0.97
C SER A 551 -7.25 -7.87 -0.14
N GLU A 552 -7.04 -9.12 -0.54
CA GLU A 552 -6.13 -10.08 0.15
C GLU A 552 -4.76 -9.48 0.45
N GLY A 553 -4.19 -8.71 -0.50
CA GLY A 553 -2.90 -8.06 -0.31
C GLY A 553 -2.92 -6.93 0.73
N VAL A 554 -4.07 -6.27 0.96
CA VAL A 554 -4.22 -5.28 2.03
C VAL A 554 -4.24 -6.00 3.38
N VAL A 555 -4.98 -7.12 3.48
CA VAL A 555 -5.03 -7.94 4.70
C VAL A 555 -3.64 -8.50 5.01
N LEU A 556 -2.95 -9.07 4.03
CA LEU A 556 -1.60 -9.62 4.24
C LEU A 556 -0.60 -8.55 4.69
N ARG A 557 -0.65 -7.36 4.09
CA ARG A 557 0.19 -6.23 4.50
C ARG A 557 -0.09 -5.84 5.95
N TYR A 558 -1.37 -5.72 6.33
CA TYR A 558 -1.76 -5.41 7.70
C TYR A 558 -1.21 -6.44 8.71
N LEU A 559 -1.35 -7.75 8.41
CA LEU A 559 -0.81 -8.82 9.26
C LEU A 559 0.72 -8.73 9.37
N THR A 560 1.40 -8.38 8.27
CA THR A 560 2.85 -8.17 8.27
C THR A 560 3.25 -6.97 9.13
N ASP A 561 2.50 -5.88 9.06
CA ASP A 561 2.74 -4.68 9.87
C ASP A 561 2.45 -4.96 11.35
N ALA A 562 1.40 -5.73 11.65
CA ALA A 562 1.11 -6.20 13.01
C ALA A 562 2.22 -7.09 13.57
N TYR A 563 2.72 -8.03 12.79
CA TYR A 563 3.87 -8.86 13.16
C TYR A 563 5.11 -8.03 13.49
N ARG A 564 5.45 -7.06 12.64
CA ARG A 564 6.59 -6.16 12.87
C ARG A 564 6.40 -5.31 14.12
N ALA A 565 5.20 -4.74 14.28
CA ALA A 565 4.88 -3.87 15.41
C ALA A 565 4.93 -4.65 16.75
N LEU A 566 4.38 -5.86 16.80
CA LEU A 566 4.46 -6.72 17.99
C LEU A 566 5.92 -7.02 18.39
N ARG A 567 6.80 -7.24 17.42
CA ARG A 567 8.23 -7.46 17.68
C ARG A 567 8.99 -6.20 18.12
N GLN A 568 8.57 -5.04 17.64
CA GLN A 568 9.31 -3.78 17.83
C GLN A 568 8.80 -2.95 19.00
N ILE A 569 7.49 -3.02 19.31
CA ILE A 569 6.86 -2.18 20.33
C ILE A 569 6.82 -2.88 21.68
N VAL A 570 6.60 -4.20 21.69
CA VAL A 570 6.41 -4.94 22.95
C VAL A 570 7.76 -5.18 23.64
N PRO A 571 7.97 -4.61 24.85
CA PRO A 571 9.21 -4.79 25.61
C PRO A 571 9.46 -6.26 25.97
N GLU A 572 10.73 -6.66 26.11
CA GLU A 572 11.10 -8.04 26.51
C GLU A 572 10.43 -8.46 27.82
N SER A 573 10.29 -7.55 28.78
CA SER A 573 9.60 -7.81 30.06
C SER A 573 8.13 -8.20 29.92
N MET A 574 7.50 -7.84 28.81
CA MET A 574 6.07 -8.12 28.50
C MET A 574 5.90 -9.24 27.47
N GLN A 575 6.99 -9.77 26.92
CA GLN A 575 6.97 -10.89 25.99
C GLN A 575 6.79 -12.23 26.74
N THR A 576 5.57 -12.49 27.21
CA THR A 576 5.23 -13.81 27.79
C THR A 576 5.33 -14.91 26.72
N ASP A 577 5.30 -16.18 27.17
CA ASP A 577 5.33 -17.32 26.25
C ASP A 577 4.12 -17.31 25.29
N GLU A 578 2.96 -16.83 25.74
CA GLU A 578 1.77 -16.68 24.94
C GLU A 578 1.95 -15.59 23.86
N VAL A 579 2.50 -14.42 24.22
CA VAL A 579 2.79 -13.35 23.27
C VAL A 579 3.78 -13.83 22.21
N ARG A 580 4.87 -14.47 22.63
CA ARG A 580 5.84 -15.08 21.69
C ARG A 580 5.17 -16.07 20.74
N SER A 581 4.29 -16.89 21.29
CA SER A 581 3.53 -17.87 20.52
C SER A 581 2.63 -17.23 19.45
N ILE A 582 1.98 -16.11 19.76
CA ILE A 582 1.16 -15.36 18.78
C ILE A 582 2.06 -14.77 17.68
N VAL A 583 3.20 -14.22 18.04
CA VAL A 583 4.17 -13.65 17.07
C VAL A 583 4.71 -14.73 16.13
N GLU A 584 5.08 -15.90 16.66
CA GLU A 584 5.56 -17.05 15.86
C GLU A 584 4.47 -17.60 14.94
N TRP A 585 3.24 -17.73 15.47
CA TRP A 585 2.09 -18.15 14.68
C TRP A 585 1.81 -17.17 13.54
N LEU A 586 1.84 -15.86 13.81
CA LEU A 586 1.60 -14.83 12.81
C LEU A 586 2.67 -14.86 11.71
N ALA A 587 3.95 -15.07 12.10
CA ALA A 587 5.04 -15.26 11.15
C ALA A 587 4.82 -16.49 10.25
N ALA A 588 4.43 -17.62 10.83
CA ALA A 588 4.16 -18.86 10.09
C ALA A 588 2.96 -18.67 9.14
N LEU A 589 1.91 -17.97 9.58
CA LEU A 589 0.73 -17.67 8.78
C LEU A 589 1.09 -16.79 7.57
N ILE A 590 1.87 -15.74 7.76
CA ILE A 590 2.32 -14.84 6.68
C ILE A 590 3.14 -15.63 5.66
N ARG A 591 4.07 -16.49 6.11
CA ARG A 591 4.89 -17.34 5.23
C ARG A 591 4.03 -18.31 4.42
N ALA A 592 3.01 -18.91 5.02
CA ALA A 592 2.12 -19.84 4.34
C ALA A 592 1.26 -19.17 3.25
N VAL A 593 0.98 -17.87 3.39
CA VAL A 593 0.16 -17.11 2.41
C VAL A 593 1.01 -16.65 1.24
N ASP A 594 2.14 -16.05 1.49
CA ASP A 594 3.07 -15.55 0.48
C ASP A 594 4.48 -15.52 1.06
N SER A 595 5.20 -16.61 0.86
CA SER A 595 6.60 -16.74 1.27
C SER A 595 7.53 -15.87 0.44
N SER A 596 7.06 -15.41 -0.72
CA SER A 596 7.88 -14.80 -1.76
C SER A 596 8.72 -13.61 -1.30
N LEU A 597 8.20 -12.76 -0.39
CA LEU A 597 8.97 -11.64 0.16
C LEU A 597 10.02 -12.09 1.19
N LEU A 598 9.76 -13.17 1.90
CA LEU A 598 10.69 -13.75 2.87
C LEU A 598 11.71 -14.61 2.17
N ASP A 599 11.31 -15.43 1.19
CA ASP A 599 12.20 -16.26 0.37
C ASP A 599 13.16 -15.42 -0.46
N GLU A 600 12.69 -14.30 -1.01
CA GLU A 600 13.52 -13.29 -1.62
C GLU A 600 14.58 -12.74 -0.66
N TRP A 601 14.15 -12.39 0.53
CA TRP A 601 15.03 -11.86 1.54
C TRP A 601 16.08 -12.89 1.96
N GLU A 602 15.68 -14.14 2.15
CA GLU A 602 16.57 -15.25 2.48
C GLU A 602 17.51 -15.60 1.31
N ALA A 603 17.05 -15.62 0.08
CA ALA A 603 17.87 -15.85 -1.11
C ALA A 603 18.94 -14.78 -1.30
N LEU A 604 18.56 -13.51 -1.14
CA LEU A 604 19.50 -12.38 -1.17
C LEU A 604 20.50 -12.41 -0.02
N SER A 605 20.08 -12.78 1.19
CA SER A 605 20.98 -12.95 2.34
C SER A 605 22.01 -14.05 2.15
N GLN A 606 21.71 -15.05 1.31
CA GLN A 606 22.59 -16.16 0.95
C GLN A 606 23.42 -15.89 -0.32
N GLY A 607 23.36 -14.66 -0.88
CA GLY A 607 24.14 -14.26 -2.06
C GLY A 607 23.68 -14.88 -3.38
N ARG A 608 22.45 -15.43 -3.45
CA ARG A 608 21.86 -15.99 -4.67
C ARG A 608 21.21 -14.89 -5.51
N SER A 609 21.37 -14.92 -6.84
CA SER A 609 20.74 -13.93 -7.72
C SER A 609 19.25 -14.19 -7.87
N TRP A 610 18.48 -13.10 -8.08
CA TRP A 610 17.04 -13.09 -8.30
C TRP A 610 16.55 -14.04 -9.41
N ASP A 611 17.28 -14.10 -10.54
CA ASP A 611 16.91 -14.96 -11.68
C ASP A 611 16.99 -16.47 -11.34
N GLN A 612 17.82 -16.85 -10.37
CA GLN A 612 17.94 -18.23 -9.90
C GLN A 612 16.88 -18.60 -8.85
N ALA A 613 16.31 -17.62 -8.15
CA ALA A 613 15.23 -17.84 -7.21
C ALA A 613 13.89 -18.12 -7.92
N GLY A 614 13.69 -17.57 -9.11
CA GLY A 614 12.46 -17.77 -9.89
C GLY A 614 12.33 -19.15 -10.55
N ASP A 615 13.45 -19.82 -10.85
CA ASP A 615 13.46 -21.20 -11.38
C ASP A 615 13.61 -22.25 -10.26
N ALA A 616 14.08 -21.85 -9.09
CA ALA A 616 14.19 -22.70 -7.91
C ALA A 616 12.84 -22.97 -7.22
N ASP A 617 11.82 -22.12 -7.42
CA ASP A 617 10.47 -22.31 -6.87
C ASP A 617 9.76 -23.56 -7.45
N ALA A 618 10.27 -24.13 -8.53
CA ALA A 618 9.79 -25.41 -9.06
C ALA A 618 10.59 -26.63 -8.53
N SER A 619 11.80 -26.41 -7.99
CA SER A 619 12.68 -27.50 -7.54
C SER A 619 13.19 -27.38 -6.10
N ALA A 620 13.20 -26.19 -5.49
CA ALA A 620 13.70 -25.98 -4.13
C ALA A 620 12.65 -26.22 -3.03
N GLY A 621 11.39 -26.45 -3.39
CA GLY A 621 10.39 -26.99 -2.47
C GLY A 621 10.73 -28.40 -1.96
N ALA A 622 11.71 -29.07 -2.55
CA ALA A 622 12.05 -30.45 -2.22
C ALA A 622 13.24 -30.63 -1.28
N GLU A 623 14.10 -29.60 -1.06
CA GLU A 623 15.37 -29.81 -0.33
C GLU A 623 15.48 -29.14 1.05
N LEU A 624 14.51 -28.32 1.48
CA LEU A 624 14.54 -27.66 2.81
C LEU A 624 13.48 -28.14 3.79
N ALA A 625 12.76 -29.20 3.47
CA ALA A 625 11.77 -29.79 4.34
C ALA A 625 12.33 -31.01 5.09
N PHE A 626 12.99 -30.78 6.22
CA PHE A 626 13.13 -31.83 7.21
C PHE A 626 11.71 -32.22 7.69
N GLY A 627 11.15 -33.31 7.14
CA GLY A 627 9.84 -33.83 7.46
C GLY A 627 8.71 -33.50 6.48
N ALA A 628 9.01 -33.26 5.21
CA ALA A 628 7.99 -33.19 4.17
C ALA A 628 7.61 -34.59 3.68
N ASP A 629 6.32 -34.86 3.54
CA ASP A 629 5.80 -36.04 2.84
C ASP A 629 6.08 -35.95 1.33
N GLU A 630 5.93 -37.06 0.60
CA GLU A 630 6.24 -37.19 -0.83
C GLU A 630 5.53 -36.16 -1.75
N ASP A 631 4.56 -35.39 -1.22
CA ASP A 631 3.84 -34.30 -1.91
C ASP A 631 4.39 -32.89 -1.59
N GLY A 632 5.53 -32.74 -0.92
CA GLY A 632 6.19 -31.44 -0.64
C GLY A 632 5.47 -30.58 0.42
N THR A 633 4.55 -31.13 1.17
CA THR A 633 3.90 -30.45 2.32
C THR A 633 4.75 -30.64 3.58
N VAL A 634 5.24 -29.56 4.14
CA VAL A 634 5.90 -29.56 5.46
C VAL A 634 4.90 -30.10 6.46
N ALA A 635 5.22 -31.23 7.08
CA ALA A 635 4.35 -31.84 8.09
C ALA A 635 4.09 -30.80 9.20
N PHE A 636 2.84 -30.37 9.33
CA PHE A 636 2.38 -29.44 10.37
C PHE A 636 2.76 -29.91 11.78
N SER A 637 3.01 -31.22 11.92
CA SER A 637 3.46 -31.87 13.13
C SER A 637 4.92 -31.57 13.53
N ALA A 638 5.72 -31.02 12.63
CA ALA A 638 7.12 -30.65 12.89
C ALA A 638 7.22 -29.37 13.75
N ASN A 639 6.25 -28.47 13.67
CA ASN A 639 6.14 -27.34 14.58
C ASN A 639 5.07 -27.62 15.65
N ARG A 640 5.52 -28.01 16.85
CA ARG A 640 4.65 -28.41 17.98
C ARG A 640 3.58 -27.34 18.31
N HIS A 641 3.89 -26.07 18.08
CA HIS A 641 2.98 -24.95 18.36
C HIS A 641 1.97 -24.75 17.23
N ALA A 642 2.40 -24.77 15.97
CA ALA A 642 1.52 -24.73 14.82
C ALA A 642 0.55 -25.92 14.80
N PHE A 643 1.04 -27.11 15.20
CA PHE A 643 0.20 -28.30 15.37
C PHE A 643 -0.85 -28.13 16.47
N ARG A 644 -0.49 -27.60 17.65
CA ARG A 644 -1.43 -27.33 18.73
C ARG A 644 -2.49 -26.31 18.31
N THR A 645 -2.10 -25.27 17.56
CA THR A 645 -3.02 -24.23 17.05
C THR A 645 -3.97 -24.83 16.00
N ALA A 646 -3.47 -25.66 15.09
CA ALA A 646 -4.30 -26.36 14.11
C ALA A 646 -5.28 -27.35 14.75
N VAL A 647 -4.83 -28.10 15.77
CA VAL A 647 -5.71 -28.99 16.56
C VAL A 647 -6.79 -28.17 17.28
N ARG A 648 -6.42 -27.04 17.89
CA ARG A 648 -7.35 -26.14 18.54
C ARG A 648 -8.38 -25.58 17.56
N ALA A 649 -7.94 -25.12 16.38
CA ALA A 649 -8.81 -24.63 15.32
C ALA A 649 -9.80 -25.69 14.85
N ALA A 650 -9.30 -26.90 14.61
CA ALA A 650 -10.12 -28.04 14.20
C ALA A 650 -11.16 -28.44 15.26
N MET A 651 -10.79 -28.38 16.54
CA MET A 651 -11.73 -28.64 17.65
C MET A 651 -12.74 -27.50 17.80
N PHE A 652 -12.32 -26.25 17.68
CA PHE A 652 -13.22 -25.11 17.81
C PHE A 652 -14.25 -25.05 16.68
N ALA A 653 -13.84 -25.34 15.43
CA ALA A 653 -14.76 -25.44 14.30
C ALA A 653 -15.84 -26.52 14.54
N ARG A 654 -15.45 -27.65 15.16
CA ARG A 654 -16.42 -28.70 15.53
C ARG A 654 -17.39 -28.24 16.62
N VAL A 655 -16.89 -27.57 17.66
CA VAL A 655 -17.73 -27.02 18.74
C VAL A 655 -18.70 -25.98 18.20
N GLU A 656 -18.25 -25.12 17.28
CA GLU A 656 -19.11 -24.11 16.64
C GLU A 656 -20.24 -24.73 15.81
N LEU A 657 -19.92 -25.75 14.99
CA LEU A 657 -20.92 -26.49 14.22
C LEU A 657 -21.89 -27.25 15.14
N MET A 658 -21.38 -27.84 16.23
CA MET A 658 -22.22 -28.47 17.25
C MET A 658 -23.14 -27.47 17.95
N SER A 659 -22.66 -26.27 18.27
CA SER A 659 -23.46 -25.23 18.93
C SER A 659 -24.60 -24.68 18.06
N ARG A 660 -24.49 -24.89 16.74
CA ARG A 660 -25.49 -24.49 15.73
C ARG A 660 -26.36 -25.65 15.23
N ASP A 661 -26.20 -26.85 15.80
CA ASP A 661 -26.84 -28.10 15.33
C ASP A 661 -26.60 -28.38 13.82
N ASP A 662 -25.48 -27.90 13.25
CA ASP A 662 -25.12 -28.13 11.85
C ASP A 662 -24.46 -29.51 11.66
N VAL A 663 -25.28 -30.53 11.65
CA VAL A 663 -24.86 -31.94 11.49
C VAL A 663 -24.19 -32.16 10.12
N ASP A 664 -24.69 -31.51 9.07
CA ASP A 664 -24.17 -31.63 7.71
C ASP A 664 -22.81 -30.93 7.57
N GLY A 665 -22.62 -29.81 8.25
CA GLY A 665 -21.33 -29.13 8.36
C GLY A 665 -20.28 -29.97 9.08
N LEU A 666 -20.71 -30.62 10.17
CA LEU A 666 -19.85 -31.51 10.95
C LEU A 666 -19.41 -32.74 10.15
N ALA A 667 -20.34 -33.36 9.45
CA ALA A 667 -20.06 -34.51 8.58
C ALA A 667 -19.09 -34.16 7.45
N ARG A 668 -19.25 -32.97 6.85
CA ARG A 668 -18.31 -32.47 5.82
C ARG A 668 -16.91 -32.19 6.39
N LEU A 669 -16.83 -31.65 7.61
CA LEU A 669 -15.57 -31.37 8.27
C LEU A 669 -14.79 -32.66 8.62
N ASP A 670 -15.51 -33.74 8.98
CA ASP A 670 -14.92 -35.01 9.36
C ASP A 670 -14.72 -35.98 8.17
N GLY A 671 -14.99 -35.53 6.95
CA GLY A 671 -14.81 -36.33 5.74
C GLY A 671 -15.82 -37.47 5.57
N ALA A 672 -16.91 -37.46 6.33
CA ALA A 672 -17.93 -38.51 6.31
C ALA A 672 -18.98 -38.33 5.18
N GLY A 673 -18.70 -37.53 4.16
CA GLY A 673 -19.65 -37.16 3.11
C GLY A 673 -19.07 -37.17 1.69
N ALA A 674 -18.14 -38.07 1.36
CA ALA A 674 -17.67 -38.32 -0.01
C ALA A 674 -18.07 -39.71 -0.48
#